data_2b27838a8452accf8cef17b75607d526
#
_entry.id   2b27838a8452accf8cef17b75607d526
#
_cell.length_a   1.000
_cell.length_b   1.000
_cell.length_c   1.000
_cell.angle_alpha   90.00
_cell.angle_beta   90.00
_cell.angle_gamma   90.00
#
_symmetry.space_group_name_H-M   'P 1'
#
loop_
_entity.id
_entity.type
_entity.pdbx_description
1 polymer ?
#
loop_
_entity_poly.entity_id
_entity_poly.type
_entity_poly.pdbx_seq_one_letter_code
_entity_poly.pdbx_strand_id
1 'polypeptide(L)'
;VTAQIDIFPVLPLRDIVVFPHMIVPLFVGRDKSVRALEDVMKDDKKILLVAQKNAAQDDPKTEDIFDVGSVATVLQLLKLPDGTVKVLVEGGQRARINRYLDNEDFFQAEAEIIEEVIDDPSELEALSRSVVTQFEQYIKLNKKIPPEALVSINQITEPDKLADTVASHLALKIPEKQELLEIVSTAERLERVYSFMESEIGVLQVEKKIRNRVKRQMEKTQREYYLNEQLKAIQKELGETEDGRDEIAEFEERIKETKLSKEALEKSETELKKLRNMSPMSAEATVVRNYLDWMLSIPWKKRTKVKKDLNKAMEVLDADHYGLEKVKERILEYLAVQQRTKKVRGPILCLVGPPGVGKTSLGKSIAKASGRNFVRMSLGGVRDEAEVRGHRRTYIGSMPGKIIQGMKKAKSSNPLFLLDEIDKMGQDWRGDPASALLEVLDPEQNSSFNDHYLEIDYDLSDVLFVTTANTLRIPPPLLDRMETIRLSGYTEDEKVEIAKRHLIPKQIKDHGLKENEWSISDSAILDIIRYYTREAGVRNLEREIANLARKAIKDILMSDKEGVHVTRRNLGKYAGVRRFRYGEAELEDMVGITTGLAWTEVGGELLSIEAVMVPGKGRMTITGKLGDVMQESIQAAKSYVQSRAVEFGIVPTLFRRKDIHVHVPEGATPKDGPSAGVAMATSIISVLTGVAVVKDVAMTGEVTLRGRVLPIGGLKEKLLAALRGGIKKVLIPKDNEKDLAEIPDNVKRGLTIIPVGTVDEVLEHALAHPLTPIEWNEEDDAEENSLSKSSGDEDDIGGLRTH
;
A
#
# COMPACT_ATOMS: atom_id res chain seq x y z
N VAL A 1 15.38 -44.19 22.39
CA VAL A 1 14.30 -44.63 21.47
C VAL A 1 14.88 -44.41 20.09
N THR A 2 15.03 -45.49 19.31
CA THR A 2 15.48 -45.40 17.89
C THR A 2 14.29 -44.87 17.08
N ALA A 3 14.42 -43.66 16.54
CA ALA A 3 13.43 -43.08 15.65
C ALA A 3 13.12 -44.06 14.49
N GLN A 4 11.85 -44.32 14.24
CA GLN A 4 11.43 -45.21 13.18
C GLN A 4 11.54 -44.45 11.85
N ILE A 5 12.55 -44.81 11.07
CA ILE A 5 12.81 -44.21 9.76
C ILE A 5 12.30 -45.19 8.72
N ASP A 6 11.36 -44.74 7.87
CA ASP A 6 10.77 -45.53 6.78
C ASP A 6 10.86 -44.76 5.47
N ILE A 7 10.73 -45.48 4.37
CA ILE A 7 10.72 -44.90 3.01
C ILE A 7 9.29 -44.83 2.51
N PHE A 8 8.82 -43.62 2.16
CA PHE A 8 7.48 -43.41 1.66
C PHE A 8 7.48 -42.77 0.26
N PRO A 9 6.56 -43.13 -0.61
CA PRO A 9 6.18 -42.32 -1.76
C PRO A 9 5.58 -40.99 -1.24
N VAL A 10 5.93 -39.86 -1.88
CA VAL A 10 5.49 -38.51 -1.46
C VAL A 10 4.47 -37.99 -2.46
N LEU A 11 3.35 -37.49 -1.93
CA LEU A 11 2.31 -36.81 -2.70
C LEU A 11 2.29 -35.32 -2.35
N PRO A 12 2.80 -34.42 -3.22
CA PRO A 12 2.72 -32.98 -3.00
C PRO A 12 1.29 -32.47 -3.18
N LEU A 13 0.76 -31.82 -2.13
CA LEU A 13 -0.57 -31.23 -2.11
C LEU A 13 -0.51 -29.74 -2.38
N ARG A 14 -1.36 -29.23 -3.28
CA ARG A 14 -1.33 -27.86 -3.75
C ARG A 14 -1.94 -26.86 -2.77
N ASP A 15 -3.11 -27.18 -2.24
CA ASP A 15 -4.01 -26.24 -1.55
C ASP A 15 -4.58 -26.75 -0.22
N ILE A 16 -4.08 -27.88 0.26
CA ILE A 16 -4.53 -28.51 1.48
C ILE A 16 -3.37 -29.04 2.32
N VAL A 17 -3.50 -28.90 3.63
CA VAL A 17 -2.66 -29.59 4.61
C VAL A 17 -3.51 -30.67 5.25
N VAL A 18 -3.03 -31.91 5.25
CA VAL A 18 -3.75 -33.04 5.83
C VAL A 18 -3.21 -33.33 7.22
N PHE A 19 -4.09 -33.17 8.21
CA PHE A 19 -3.77 -33.48 9.62
C PHE A 19 -3.99 -34.97 9.92
N PRO A 20 -3.40 -35.52 10.99
CA PRO A 20 -3.78 -36.81 11.54
C PRO A 20 -5.29 -36.95 11.74
N HIS A 21 -5.82 -38.14 11.53
CA HIS A 21 -7.23 -38.49 11.67
C HIS A 21 -8.19 -37.77 10.68
N MET A 22 -7.68 -36.99 9.74
CA MET A 22 -8.46 -36.30 8.73
C MET A 22 -8.75 -37.24 7.55
N ILE A 23 -10.01 -37.41 7.21
CA ILE A 23 -10.42 -38.16 6.00
C ILE A 23 -10.78 -37.16 4.93
N VAL A 24 -10.04 -37.17 3.82
CA VAL A 24 -10.21 -36.18 2.74
C VAL A 24 -10.15 -36.82 1.36
N PRO A 25 -11.08 -36.44 0.46
CA PRO A 25 -10.99 -36.79 -0.94
C PRO A 25 -10.02 -35.85 -1.67
N LEU A 26 -9.02 -36.39 -2.34
CA LEU A 26 -8.07 -35.65 -3.15
C LEU A 26 -8.30 -35.96 -4.63
N PHE A 27 -8.08 -34.94 -5.48
CA PHE A 27 -8.09 -35.08 -6.93
C PHE A 27 -6.67 -34.94 -7.46
N VAL A 28 -6.10 -35.97 -8.00
CA VAL A 28 -4.71 -36.07 -8.41
C VAL A 28 -4.64 -36.23 -9.94
N GLY A 29 -4.05 -35.21 -10.59
CA GLY A 29 -3.93 -35.21 -12.07
C GLY A 29 -2.49 -35.15 -12.58
N ARG A 30 -1.47 -35.03 -11.68
CA ARG A 30 -0.06 -35.01 -12.09
C ARG A 30 0.45 -36.42 -12.32
N ASP A 31 1.16 -36.66 -13.41
CA ASP A 31 1.65 -38.01 -13.80
C ASP A 31 2.52 -38.65 -12.69
N LYS A 32 3.47 -37.90 -12.10
CA LYS A 32 4.30 -38.36 -10.98
C LYS A 32 3.48 -38.74 -9.75
N SER A 33 2.47 -37.95 -9.44
CA SER A 33 1.60 -38.17 -8.28
C SER A 33 0.67 -39.37 -8.49
N VAL A 34 0.20 -39.60 -9.73
CA VAL A 34 -0.61 -40.76 -10.11
C VAL A 34 0.22 -42.03 -10.00
N ARG A 35 1.48 -42.00 -10.47
CA ARG A 35 2.41 -43.14 -10.36
C ARG A 35 2.70 -43.47 -8.89
N ALA A 36 2.91 -42.47 -8.05
CA ALA A 36 3.12 -42.71 -6.62
C ALA A 36 1.91 -43.40 -5.98
N LEU A 37 0.69 -43.02 -6.32
CA LEU A 37 -0.53 -43.67 -5.84
C LEU A 37 -0.70 -45.09 -6.37
N GLU A 38 -0.35 -45.35 -7.64
CA GLU A 38 -0.41 -46.70 -8.23
C GLU A 38 0.61 -47.63 -7.56
N ASP A 39 1.76 -47.13 -7.17
CA ASP A 39 2.78 -47.91 -6.47
C ASP A 39 2.34 -48.24 -5.05
N VAL A 40 1.81 -47.25 -4.32
CA VAL A 40 1.26 -47.43 -2.96
C VAL A 40 0.14 -48.49 -2.93
N MET A 41 -0.65 -48.62 -3.97
CA MET A 41 -1.73 -49.60 -4.02
C MET A 41 -1.25 -51.05 -4.15
N LYS A 42 0.02 -51.29 -4.50
CA LYS A 42 0.61 -52.64 -4.60
C LYS A 42 1.07 -53.18 -3.24
N ASP A 43 1.44 -52.26 -2.32
CA ASP A 43 2.00 -52.55 -1.00
C ASP A 43 1.10 -52.11 0.15
N ASP A 44 1.65 -51.56 1.24
CA ASP A 44 1.01 -51.22 2.53
C ASP A 44 -0.03 -50.11 2.50
N LYS A 45 -0.34 -49.56 1.34
CA LYS A 45 -1.27 -48.44 1.13
C LYS A 45 -0.94 -47.15 1.90
N LYS A 46 0.34 -46.96 2.30
CA LYS A 46 0.84 -45.80 3.01
C LYS A 46 1.53 -44.82 2.08
N ILE A 47 1.18 -43.54 2.18
CA ILE A 47 1.76 -42.46 1.37
C ILE A 47 2.01 -41.26 2.25
N LEU A 48 3.11 -40.55 2.02
CA LEU A 48 3.42 -39.31 2.75
C LEU A 48 2.79 -38.12 1.99
N LEU A 49 1.84 -37.46 2.63
CA LEU A 49 1.18 -36.26 2.14
C LEU A 49 1.88 -35.01 2.67
N VAL A 50 2.36 -34.17 1.78
CA VAL A 50 3.09 -32.93 2.16
C VAL A 50 2.57 -31.76 1.33
N ALA A 51 2.35 -30.61 1.98
CA ALA A 51 1.87 -29.41 1.29
C ALA A 51 2.99 -28.72 0.51
N GLN A 52 2.63 -28.04 -0.57
CA GLN A 52 3.52 -27.16 -1.31
C GLN A 52 3.60 -25.78 -0.63
N LYS A 53 4.80 -25.16 -0.66
CA LYS A 53 5.02 -23.78 -0.16
C LYS A 53 4.29 -22.74 -1.01
N ASN A 54 4.15 -23.01 -2.31
CA ASN A 54 3.46 -22.11 -3.24
C ASN A 54 2.42 -22.88 -4.06
N ALA A 55 1.14 -22.60 -3.84
CA ALA A 55 0.03 -23.24 -4.54
C ALA A 55 -0.04 -22.92 -6.06
N ALA A 56 0.61 -21.86 -6.54
CA ALA A 56 0.59 -21.46 -7.94
C ALA A 56 1.55 -22.28 -8.83
N GLN A 57 2.42 -23.10 -8.24
CA GLN A 57 3.43 -23.87 -8.97
C GLN A 57 2.87 -25.22 -9.42
N ASP A 58 2.80 -25.42 -10.73
CA ASP A 58 2.23 -26.66 -11.30
C ASP A 58 3.16 -27.88 -11.19
N ASP A 59 4.47 -27.70 -11.33
CA ASP A 59 5.48 -28.75 -11.18
C ASP A 59 6.47 -28.38 -10.06
N PRO A 60 6.17 -28.76 -8.80
CA PRO A 60 7.04 -28.43 -7.67
C PRO A 60 8.31 -29.28 -7.68
N LYS A 61 9.41 -28.66 -7.30
CA LYS A 61 10.65 -29.36 -6.96
C LYS A 61 10.64 -29.71 -5.46
N THR A 62 11.60 -30.49 -5.04
CA THR A 62 11.76 -30.88 -3.61
C THR A 62 11.90 -29.68 -2.68
N GLU A 63 12.50 -28.57 -3.15
CA GLU A 63 12.66 -27.31 -2.41
C GLU A 63 11.33 -26.54 -2.20
N ASP A 64 10.35 -26.79 -3.07
CA ASP A 64 9.05 -26.16 -3.06
C ASP A 64 8.03 -26.84 -2.15
N ILE A 65 8.41 -27.92 -1.50
CA ILE A 65 7.59 -28.75 -0.62
C ILE A 65 8.04 -28.53 0.82
N PHE A 66 7.11 -28.60 1.77
CA PHE A 66 7.46 -28.53 3.19
C PHE A 66 8.15 -29.81 3.66
N ASP A 67 8.89 -29.75 4.76
CA ASP A 67 9.65 -30.87 5.27
C ASP A 67 8.86 -31.79 6.23
N VAL A 68 7.70 -31.33 6.71
CA VAL A 68 6.82 -32.10 7.60
C VAL A 68 5.48 -32.36 6.92
N GLY A 69 5.05 -33.59 6.98
CA GLY A 69 3.77 -34.02 6.42
C GLY A 69 3.09 -35.07 7.28
N SER A 70 2.03 -35.67 6.76
CA SER A 70 1.30 -36.77 7.40
C SER A 70 1.42 -38.05 6.58
N VAL A 71 1.83 -39.15 7.23
CA VAL A 71 1.76 -40.48 6.62
C VAL A 71 0.30 -40.90 6.58
N ALA A 72 -0.28 -41.00 5.40
CA ALA A 72 -1.70 -41.30 5.22
C ALA A 72 -1.89 -42.70 4.67
N THR A 73 -3.05 -43.27 4.98
CA THR A 73 -3.52 -44.55 4.42
C THR A 73 -4.50 -44.30 3.27
N VAL A 74 -4.30 -44.92 2.15
CA VAL A 74 -5.21 -44.84 1.01
C VAL A 74 -6.42 -45.79 1.27
N LEU A 75 -7.58 -45.19 1.48
CA LEU A 75 -8.83 -45.94 1.72
C LEU A 75 -9.49 -46.40 0.43
N GLN A 76 -9.57 -45.51 -0.56
CA GLN A 76 -10.22 -45.79 -1.84
C GLN A 76 -9.56 -45.02 -2.96
N LEU A 77 -9.40 -45.62 -4.12
CA LEU A 77 -8.88 -45.01 -5.34
C LEU A 77 -9.85 -45.25 -6.50
N LEU A 78 -10.21 -44.18 -7.21
CA LEU A 78 -11.11 -44.19 -8.35
C LEU A 78 -10.48 -43.44 -9.52
N LYS A 79 -10.22 -44.10 -10.64
CA LYS A 79 -9.77 -43.45 -11.87
C LYS A 79 -10.95 -42.83 -12.62
N LEU A 80 -10.85 -41.56 -12.96
CA LEU A 80 -11.86 -40.84 -13.74
C LEU A 80 -11.57 -40.91 -15.24
N PRO A 81 -12.57 -40.73 -16.11
CA PRO A 81 -12.40 -40.83 -17.57
C PRO A 81 -11.46 -39.80 -18.19
N ASP A 82 -11.22 -38.69 -17.49
CA ASP A 82 -10.31 -37.60 -17.89
C ASP A 82 -8.85 -37.85 -17.51
N GLY A 83 -8.52 -39.00 -16.92
CA GLY A 83 -7.19 -39.35 -16.46
C GLY A 83 -6.87 -38.90 -15.04
N THR A 84 -7.71 -38.10 -14.41
CA THR A 84 -7.57 -37.71 -13.01
C THR A 84 -7.91 -38.88 -12.08
N VAL A 85 -7.19 -38.98 -10.98
CA VAL A 85 -7.44 -40.00 -9.94
C VAL A 85 -8.08 -39.34 -8.74
N LYS A 86 -9.28 -39.76 -8.38
CA LYS A 86 -9.91 -39.41 -7.11
C LYS A 86 -9.48 -40.42 -6.06
N VAL A 87 -8.83 -39.98 -5.02
CA VAL A 87 -8.34 -40.83 -3.93
C VAL A 87 -8.92 -40.36 -2.62
N LEU A 88 -9.42 -41.28 -1.78
CA LEU A 88 -9.82 -41.03 -0.43
C LEU A 88 -8.69 -41.47 0.50
N VAL A 89 -8.15 -40.54 1.29
CA VAL A 89 -7.04 -40.79 2.19
C VAL A 89 -7.43 -40.46 3.63
N GLU A 90 -6.86 -41.19 4.56
CA GLU A 90 -6.95 -40.94 5.99
C GLU A 90 -5.57 -40.55 6.51
N GLY A 91 -5.43 -39.35 7.07
CA GLY A 91 -4.20 -38.89 7.69
C GLY A 91 -3.86 -39.72 8.92
N GLY A 92 -2.61 -40.15 9.05
CA GLY A 92 -2.07 -40.92 10.15
C GLY A 92 -1.07 -40.10 10.96
N GLN A 93 0.11 -40.66 11.20
CA GLN A 93 1.15 -40.04 12.02
C GLN A 93 1.86 -38.92 11.26
N ARG A 94 2.38 -37.95 12.01
CA ARG A 94 3.28 -36.92 11.47
C ARG A 94 4.62 -37.51 11.12
N ALA A 95 5.22 -37.07 10.02
CA ALA A 95 6.56 -37.49 9.62
C ALA A 95 7.36 -36.30 9.08
N ARG A 96 8.65 -36.29 9.38
CA ARG A 96 9.62 -35.31 8.86
C ARG A 96 10.47 -35.97 7.80
N ILE A 97 10.60 -35.33 6.65
CA ILE A 97 11.47 -35.75 5.56
C ILE A 97 12.91 -35.46 5.95
N ASN A 98 13.76 -36.51 5.98
CA ASN A 98 15.18 -36.39 6.21
C ASN A 98 15.93 -36.16 4.88
N ARG A 99 15.57 -36.90 3.86
CA ARG A 99 16.10 -36.72 2.48
C ARG A 99 15.19 -37.33 1.44
N TYR A 100 15.21 -36.74 0.25
CA TYR A 100 14.59 -37.33 -0.93
C TYR A 100 15.52 -38.37 -1.55
N LEU A 101 14.91 -39.42 -2.10
CA LEU A 101 15.62 -40.47 -2.81
C LEU A 101 15.50 -40.24 -4.32
N ASP A 102 16.56 -40.62 -5.06
CA ASP A 102 16.55 -40.52 -6.52
C ASP A 102 15.59 -41.58 -7.10
N ASN A 103 14.43 -41.11 -7.58
CA ASN A 103 13.43 -41.87 -8.26
C ASN A 103 12.89 -41.04 -9.43
N GLU A 104 13.01 -41.55 -10.66
CA GLU A 104 12.60 -40.83 -11.86
C GLU A 104 11.06 -40.81 -12.05
N ASP A 105 10.37 -41.80 -11.48
CA ASP A 105 8.93 -42.00 -11.70
C ASP A 105 8.05 -41.13 -10.79
N PHE A 106 8.42 -40.96 -9.51
CA PHE A 106 7.68 -40.18 -8.52
C PHE A 106 8.58 -39.71 -7.37
N PHE A 107 8.09 -38.79 -6.54
CA PHE A 107 8.81 -38.35 -5.35
C PHE A 107 8.80 -39.46 -4.30
N GLN A 108 9.97 -39.82 -3.82
CA GLN A 108 10.19 -40.78 -2.74
C GLN A 108 11.11 -40.15 -1.69
N ALA A 109 10.79 -40.34 -0.43
CA ALA A 109 11.58 -39.75 0.67
C ALA A 109 11.75 -40.74 1.81
N GLU A 110 12.91 -40.66 2.43
CA GLU A 110 13.20 -41.24 3.74
C GLU A 110 12.67 -40.26 4.79
N ALA A 111 11.69 -40.70 5.57
CA ALA A 111 11.05 -39.86 6.56
C ALA A 111 11.04 -40.52 7.94
N GLU A 112 11.18 -39.69 8.95
CA GLU A 112 11.17 -40.06 10.36
C GLU A 112 9.78 -39.77 10.94
N ILE A 113 9.17 -40.75 11.58
CA ILE A 113 7.88 -40.58 12.26
C ILE A 113 8.12 -39.76 13.53
N ILE A 114 7.37 -38.68 13.68
CA ILE A 114 7.45 -37.76 14.82
C ILE A 114 6.57 -38.33 15.95
N GLU A 115 7.21 -38.68 17.06
CA GLU A 115 6.49 -39.05 18.29
C GLU A 115 5.99 -37.79 19.01
N GLU A 116 4.78 -37.83 19.51
CA GLU A 116 4.20 -36.70 20.25
C GLU A 116 4.84 -36.57 21.64
N VAL A 117 5.00 -35.33 22.09
CA VAL A 117 5.53 -35.02 23.42
C VAL A 117 4.41 -35.24 24.45
N ILE A 118 4.74 -35.89 25.57
CA ILE A 118 3.82 -36.12 26.67
C ILE A 118 3.74 -34.82 27.49
N ASP A 119 2.63 -34.10 27.39
CA ASP A 119 2.35 -32.88 28.16
C ASP A 119 1.60 -33.20 29.48
N ASP A 120 1.49 -32.22 30.39
CA ASP A 120 0.74 -32.38 31.65
C ASP A 120 -0.75 -32.61 31.39
N PRO A 121 -1.34 -33.74 31.86
CA PRO A 121 -2.73 -34.06 31.64
C PRO A 121 -3.75 -33.03 32.15
N SER A 122 -3.41 -32.30 33.22
CA SER A 122 -4.28 -31.26 33.79
C SER A 122 -4.31 -30.00 32.91
N GLU A 123 -3.21 -29.64 32.31
CA GLU A 123 -3.06 -28.53 31.37
C GLU A 123 -3.80 -28.84 30.05
N LEU A 124 -3.60 -30.07 29.54
CA LEU A 124 -4.29 -30.54 28.35
C LEU A 124 -5.81 -30.53 28.47
N GLU A 125 -6.35 -30.94 29.63
CA GLU A 125 -7.78 -30.93 29.90
C GLU A 125 -8.35 -29.50 29.93
N ALA A 126 -7.63 -28.56 30.56
CA ALA A 126 -8.05 -27.16 30.63
C ALA A 126 -8.01 -26.48 29.23
N LEU A 127 -6.95 -26.70 28.45
CA LEU A 127 -6.81 -26.21 27.09
C LEU A 127 -7.87 -26.80 26.16
N SER A 128 -8.12 -28.12 26.25
CA SER A 128 -9.14 -28.78 25.43
C SER A 128 -10.55 -28.21 25.66
N ARG A 129 -10.93 -27.96 26.93
CA ARG A 129 -12.21 -27.30 27.23
C ARG A 129 -12.30 -25.89 26.66
N SER A 130 -11.20 -25.14 26.76
CA SER A 130 -11.11 -23.76 26.24
C SER A 130 -11.26 -23.75 24.72
N VAL A 131 -10.55 -24.64 24.02
CA VAL A 131 -10.61 -24.81 22.56
C VAL A 131 -12.02 -25.18 22.09
N VAL A 132 -12.69 -26.14 22.76
CA VAL A 132 -14.07 -26.53 22.42
C VAL A 132 -15.03 -25.35 22.57
N THR A 133 -14.92 -24.61 23.68
CA THR A 133 -15.75 -23.42 23.92
C THR A 133 -15.54 -22.35 22.88
N GLN A 134 -14.28 -22.10 22.51
CA GLN A 134 -13.92 -21.11 21.49
C GLN A 134 -14.38 -21.55 20.09
N PHE A 135 -14.30 -22.85 19.78
CA PHE A 135 -14.78 -23.39 18.52
C PHE A 135 -16.30 -23.29 18.38
N GLU A 136 -17.05 -23.48 19.48
CA GLU A 136 -18.49 -23.22 19.49
C GLU A 136 -18.82 -21.76 19.10
N GLN A 137 -18.05 -20.79 19.61
CA GLN A 137 -18.21 -19.39 19.23
C GLN A 137 -17.87 -19.16 17.75
N TYR A 138 -16.81 -19.79 17.27
CA TYR A 138 -16.38 -19.70 15.88
C TYR A 138 -17.45 -20.22 14.91
N ILE A 139 -18.05 -21.38 15.18
CA ILE A 139 -19.14 -21.94 14.36
C ILE A 139 -20.38 -21.04 14.34
N LYS A 140 -20.76 -20.46 15.48
CA LYS A 140 -21.90 -19.53 15.55
C LYS A 140 -21.71 -18.29 14.64
N LEU A 141 -20.48 -17.91 14.37
CA LEU A 141 -20.15 -16.78 13.51
C LEU A 141 -19.86 -17.19 12.06
N ASN A 142 -19.26 -18.35 11.85
CA ASN A 142 -18.89 -18.88 10.54
C ASN A 142 -19.93 -19.87 10.00
N LYS A 143 -20.85 -19.36 9.18
CA LYS A 143 -21.94 -20.17 8.59
C LYS A 143 -21.47 -21.19 7.52
N LYS A 144 -20.19 -21.26 7.19
CA LYS A 144 -19.65 -22.20 6.19
C LYS A 144 -19.39 -23.58 6.80
N ILE A 145 -19.29 -23.67 8.12
CA ILE A 145 -19.05 -24.93 8.84
C ILE A 145 -20.40 -25.51 9.27
N PRO A 146 -20.70 -26.77 8.93
CA PRO A 146 -21.94 -27.40 9.32
C PRO A 146 -21.99 -27.60 10.86
N PRO A 147 -23.16 -27.42 11.50
CA PRO A 147 -23.31 -27.57 12.94
C PRO A 147 -22.94 -28.96 13.47
N GLU A 148 -23.00 -29.98 12.61
CA GLU A 148 -22.62 -31.36 12.91
C GLU A 148 -21.17 -31.51 13.33
N ALA A 149 -20.30 -30.61 12.85
CA ALA A 149 -18.87 -30.56 13.21
C ALA A 149 -18.69 -30.37 14.72
N LEU A 150 -19.57 -29.59 15.38
CA LEU A 150 -19.51 -29.39 16.82
C LEU A 150 -19.85 -30.66 17.59
N VAL A 151 -20.80 -31.43 17.08
CA VAL A 151 -21.19 -32.70 17.71
C VAL A 151 -20.04 -33.71 17.67
N SER A 152 -19.36 -33.79 16.53
CA SER A 152 -18.19 -34.65 16.36
C SER A 152 -17.04 -34.24 17.27
N ILE A 153 -16.76 -32.94 17.39
CA ILE A 153 -15.67 -32.41 18.24
C ILE A 153 -15.95 -32.63 19.73
N ASN A 154 -17.18 -32.46 20.16
CA ASN A 154 -17.56 -32.73 21.57
C ASN A 154 -17.45 -34.21 21.98
N GLN A 155 -17.36 -35.13 21.02
CA GLN A 155 -17.17 -36.57 21.27
C GLN A 155 -15.69 -36.97 21.33
N ILE A 156 -14.76 -36.09 20.96
CA ILE A 156 -13.33 -36.38 20.99
C ILE A 156 -12.82 -36.18 22.41
N THR A 157 -12.27 -37.23 22.96
CA THR A 157 -11.69 -37.22 24.30
C THR A 157 -10.15 -37.07 24.29
N GLU A 158 -9.52 -37.35 23.18
CA GLU A 158 -8.08 -37.30 23.00
C GLU A 158 -7.65 -35.87 22.59
N PRO A 159 -6.80 -35.16 23.39
CA PRO A 159 -6.45 -33.77 23.15
C PRO A 159 -5.71 -33.52 21.82
N ASP A 160 -4.84 -34.43 21.40
CA ASP A 160 -4.12 -34.40 20.13
C ASP A 160 -5.08 -34.45 18.93
N LYS A 161 -6.02 -35.40 18.95
CA LYS A 161 -7.04 -35.55 17.94
C LYS A 161 -8.00 -34.37 17.92
N LEU A 162 -8.30 -33.79 19.10
CA LEU A 162 -9.09 -32.58 19.20
C LEU A 162 -8.41 -31.41 18.49
N ALA A 163 -7.12 -31.16 18.76
CA ALA A 163 -6.35 -30.10 18.17
C ALA A 163 -6.32 -30.20 16.65
N ASP A 164 -6.03 -31.39 16.11
CA ASP A 164 -5.93 -31.64 14.68
C ASP A 164 -7.29 -31.56 13.97
N THR A 165 -8.34 -32.05 14.60
CA THR A 165 -9.70 -31.96 14.04
C THR A 165 -10.17 -30.49 13.98
N VAL A 166 -9.94 -29.70 15.03
CA VAL A 166 -10.27 -28.27 15.04
C VAL A 166 -9.45 -27.54 13.98
N ALA A 167 -8.13 -27.76 13.91
CA ALA A 167 -7.23 -27.16 12.92
C ALA A 167 -7.70 -27.42 11.47
N SER A 168 -8.23 -28.61 11.19
CA SER A 168 -8.75 -28.94 9.85
C SER A 168 -9.93 -28.08 9.42
N HIS A 169 -10.79 -27.69 10.39
CA HIS A 169 -11.99 -26.88 10.14
C HIS A 169 -11.74 -25.36 10.11
N LEU A 170 -10.57 -24.90 10.54
CA LEU A 170 -10.24 -23.46 10.51
C LEU A 170 -9.96 -22.98 9.09
N ALA A 171 -10.42 -21.79 8.75
CA ALA A 171 -10.23 -21.14 7.45
C ALA A 171 -8.85 -20.44 7.36
N LEU A 172 -7.78 -21.13 7.77
CA LEU A 172 -6.42 -20.64 7.78
C LEU A 172 -5.72 -20.82 6.41
N LYS A 173 -4.69 -20.03 6.15
CA LYS A 173 -3.81 -20.18 4.99
C LYS A 173 -2.90 -21.41 5.16
N ILE A 174 -2.38 -21.91 4.03
CA ILE A 174 -1.49 -23.08 4.01
C ILE A 174 -0.30 -22.95 4.99
N PRO A 175 0.45 -21.82 5.03
CA PRO A 175 1.56 -21.67 5.97
C PRO A 175 1.14 -21.76 7.45
N GLU A 176 -0.05 -21.21 7.80
CA GLU A 176 -0.60 -21.25 9.16
C GLU A 176 -1.06 -22.67 9.56
N LYS A 177 -1.67 -23.40 8.61
CA LYS A 177 -2.01 -24.82 8.80
C LYS A 177 -0.77 -25.69 8.90
N GLN A 178 0.25 -25.40 8.13
CA GLN A 178 1.52 -26.10 8.16
C GLN A 178 2.24 -25.87 9.51
N GLU A 179 2.24 -24.64 10.02
CA GLU A 179 2.76 -24.32 11.35
C GLU A 179 2.09 -25.21 12.42
N LEU A 180 0.77 -25.36 12.37
CA LEU A 180 0.05 -26.25 13.31
C LEU A 180 0.42 -27.74 13.15
N LEU A 181 0.70 -28.18 11.90
CA LEU A 181 1.14 -29.57 11.67
C LEU A 181 2.54 -29.83 12.22
N GLU A 182 3.43 -28.82 12.23
CA GLU A 182 4.82 -28.91 12.66
C GLU A 182 4.97 -28.88 14.18
N ILE A 183 3.99 -28.38 14.93
CA ILE A 183 4.02 -28.34 16.39
C ILE A 183 3.84 -29.75 16.97
N VAL A 184 4.86 -30.22 17.67
CA VAL A 184 4.92 -31.59 18.22
C VAL A 184 4.20 -31.69 19.58
N SER A 185 4.33 -30.66 20.44
CA SER A 185 3.64 -30.61 21.75
C SER A 185 2.14 -30.39 21.54
N THR A 186 1.32 -31.25 22.15
CA THR A 186 -0.13 -31.12 22.05
C THR A 186 -0.65 -29.89 22.78
N ALA A 187 -0.03 -29.51 23.91
CA ALA A 187 -0.39 -28.29 24.63
C ALA A 187 -0.12 -27.04 23.80
N GLU A 188 1.07 -26.90 23.24
CA GLU A 188 1.44 -25.77 22.39
C GLU A 188 0.56 -25.69 21.15
N ARG A 189 0.18 -26.83 20.56
CA ARG A 189 -0.73 -26.91 19.40
C ARG A 189 -2.13 -26.43 19.76
N LEU A 190 -2.68 -26.84 20.91
CA LEU A 190 -3.97 -26.38 21.39
C LEU A 190 -3.97 -24.88 21.69
N GLU A 191 -2.93 -24.34 22.29
CA GLU A 191 -2.77 -22.89 22.48
C GLU A 191 -2.72 -22.14 21.16
N ARG A 192 -1.99 -22.66 20.20
CA ARG A 192 -1.88 -22.04 18.88
C ARG A 192 -3.18 -22.07 18.10
N VAL A 193 -3.92 -23.20 18.16
CA VAL A 193 -5.25 -23.32 17.60
C VAL A 193 -6.21 -22.31 18.24
N TYR A 194 -6.14 -22.17 19.57
CA TYR A 194 -6.94 -21.20 20.32
C TYR A 194 -6.65 -19.76 19.86
N SER A 195 -5.38 -19.39 19.72
CA SER A 195 -4.95 -18.07 19.26
C SER A 195 -5.43 -17.75 17.83
N PHE A 196 -5.36 -18.72 16.92
CA PHE A 196 -5.88 -18.53 15.55
C PHE A 196 -7.40 -18.38 15.55
N MET A 197 -8.12 -19.15 16.37
CA MET A 197 -9.58 -18.99 16.50
C MET A 197 -9.96 -17.62 17.07
N GLU A 198 -9.23 -17.11 18.04
CA GLU A 198 -9.50 -15.78 18.61
C GLU A 198 -9.36 -14.68 17.55
N SER A 199 -8.30 -14.75 16.75
CA SER A 199 -8.07 -13.83 15.63
C SER A 199 -9.21 -13.91 14.61
N GLU A 200 -9.57 -15.09 14.16
CA GLU A 200 -10.65 -15.32 13.19
C GLU A 200 -12.02 -14.87 13.71
N ILE A 201 -12.33 -15.14 14.97
CA ILE A 201 -13.56 -14.67 15.62
C ILE A 201 -13.62 -13.13 15.62
N GLY A 202 -12.49 -12.48 15.91
CA GLY A 202 -12.36 -11.01 15.84
C GLY A 202 -12.71 -10.47 14.44
N VAL A 203 -12.17 -11.07 13.41
CA VAL A 203 -12.45 -10.70 12.00
C VAL A 203 -13.92 -10.91 11.66
N LEU A 204 -14.49 -12.08 11.98
CA LEU A 204 -15.89 -12.42 11.72
C LEU A 204 -16.88 -11.51 12.48
N GLN A 205 -16.53 -11.08 13.70
CA GLN A 205 -17.34 -10.11 14.45
C GLN A 205 -17.35 -8.73 13.79
N VAL A 206 -16.21 -8.27 13.27
CA VAL A 206 -16.10 -7.01 12.52
C VAL A 206 -16.91 -7.10 11.23
N GLU A 207 -16.77 -8.18 10.47
CA GLU A 207 -17.57 -8.42 9.26
C GLU A 207 -19.09 -8.41 9.56
N LYS A 208 -19.52 -9.07 10.64
CA LYS A 208 -20.92 -9.06 11.07
C LYS A 208 -21.40 -7.66 11.43
N LYS A 209 -20.56 -6.85 12.12
CA LYS A 209 -20.89 -5.44 12.44
C LYS A 209 -21.03 -4.61 11.18
N ILE A 210 -20.12 -4.78 10.20
CA ILE A 210 -20.18 -4.08 8.92
C ILE A 210 -21.43 -4.50 8.15
N ARG A 211 -21.70 -5.79 8.02
CA ARG A 211 -22.90 -6.32 7.34
C ARG A 211 -24.19 -5.82 7.98
N ASN A 212 -24.26 -5.78 9.31
CA ASN A 212 -25.42 -5.24 10.03
C ASN A 212 -25.57 -3.73 9.84
N ARG A 213 -24.46 -2.98 9.75
CA ARG A 213 -24.50 -1.54 9.45
C ARG A 213 -25.04 -1.30 8.04
N VAL A 214 -24.53 -2.04 7.05
CA VAL A 214 -24.99 -1.97 5.66
C VAL A 214 -26.47 -2.36 5.56
N LYS A 215 -26.88 -3.45 6.24
CA LYS A 215 -28.29 -3.89 6.29
C LYS A 215 -29.19 -2.81 6.90
N ARG A 216 -28.81 -2.21 8.04
CA ARG A 216 -29.57 -1.11 8.65
C ARG A 216 -29.64 0.13 7.75
N GLN A 217 -28.56 0.43 7.03
CA GLN A 217 -28.55 1.52 6.06
C GLN A 217 -29.52 1.24 4.90
N MET A 218 -29.52 0.00 4.39
CA MET A 218 -30.48 -0.44 3.36
C MET A 218 -31.92 -0.46 3.86
N GLU A 219 -32.15 -0.98 5.07
CA GLU A 219 -33.48 -1.00 5.71
C GLU A 219 -34.01 0.43 5.96
N LYS A 220 -33.11 1.37 6.37
CA LYS A 220 -33.48 2.78 6.52
C LYS A 220 -33.86 3.41 5.18
N THR A 221 -33.08 3.17 4.15
CA THR A 221 -33.36 3.66 2.80
C THR A 221 -34.63 3.03 2.22
N GLN A 222 -34.84 1.72 2.45
CA GLN A 222 -36.07 1.03 2.05
C GLN A 222 -37.29 1.54 2.83
N ARG A 223 -37.13 1.84 4.13
CA ARG A 223 -38.22 2.38 4.96
C ARG A 223 -38.56 3.82 4.58
N GLU A 224 -37.57 4.66 4.26
CA GLU A 224 -37.76 6.00 3.73
C GLU A 224 -38.44 5.94 2.35
N TYR A 225 -38.08 4.99 1.49
CA TYR A 225 -38.74 4.73 0.23
C TYR A 225 -40.20 4.27 0.45
N TYR A 226 -40.43 3.30 1.37
CA TYR A 226 -41.76 2.78 1.67
C TYR A 226 -42.67 3.82 2.32
N LEU A 227 -42.14 4.68 3.19
CA LEU A 227 -42.89 5.80 3.77
C LEU A 227 -43.21 6.87 2.72
N ASN A 228 -42.33 7.14 1.78
CA ASN A 228 -42.59 8.03 0.66
C ASN A 228 -43.63 7.43 -0.30
N GLU A 229 -43.60 6.13 -0.52
CA GLU A 229 -44.66 5.42 -1.30
C GLU A 229 -45.99 5.38 -0.58
N GLN A 230 -46.00 5.17 0.76
CA GLN A 230 -47.23 5.27 1.55
C GLN A 230 -47.78 6.71 1.55
N LEU A 231 -46.93 7.75 1.67
CA LEU A 231 -47.34 9.16 1.51
C LEU A 231 -47.96 9.41 0.16
N LYS A 232 -47.36 8.91 -0.92
CA LYS A 232 -47.90 8.98 -2.27
C LYS A 232 -49.18 8.20 -2.41
N ALA A 233 -49.31 7.00 -1.80
CA ALA A 233 -50.52 6.20 -1.82
C ALA A 233 -51.66 6.89 -1.04
N ILE A 234 -51.41 7.49 0.10
CA ILE A 234 -52.35 8.23 0.94
C ILE A 234 -52.79 9.55 0.21
N GLN A 235 -51.86 10.24 -0.44
CA GLN A 235 -52.18 11.38 -1.29
C GLN A 235 -53.08 10.98 -2.47
N LYS A 236 -52.92 9.78 -2.99
CA LYS A 236 -53.74 9.22 -4.07
C LYS A 236 -55.14 8.77 -3.63
N GLU A 237 -55.29 8.27 -2.39
CA GLU A 237 -56.60 7.94 -1.80
C GLU A 237 -57.41 9.18 -1.40
N LEU A 238 -56.75 10.33 -1.22
CA LEU A 238 -57.38 11.61 -0.92
C LEU A 238 -57.93 12.37 -2.14
N GLY A 239 -57.85 11.78 -3.33
CA GLY A 239 -58.67 12.27 -4.46
C GLY A 239 -57.95 12.94 -5.61
N GLU A 240 -56.78 12.41 -6.07
CA GLU A 240 -56.17 12.90 -7.32
C GLU A 240 -56.02 11.77 -8.37
N THR A 241 -57.06 11.53 -9.12
CA THR A 241 -57.11 10.68 -10.32
C THR A 241 -56.58 11.38 -11.60
N GLU A 242 -55.94 12.56 -11.46
CA GLU A 242 -55.36 13.33 -12.58
C GLU A 242 -53.86 13.17 -12.75
N ASP A 243 -53.15 12.63 -11.72
CA ASP A 243 -51.69 12.61 -11.58
C ASP A 243 -50.93 11.85 -12.71
N GLY A 244 -51.47 10.80 -13.29
CA GLY A 244 -50.84 10.03 -14.34
C GLY A 244 -50.78 10.71 -15.72
N ARG A 245 -51.72 11.65 -15.99
CA ARG A 245 -51.74 12.44 -17.22
C ARG A 245 -50.88 13.68 -17.09
N ASP A 246 -50.83 14.27 -15.91
CA ASP A 246 -49.97 15.41 -15.60
C ASP A 246 -48.47 15.03 -15.61
N GLU A 247 -48.11 13.87 -15.07
CA GLU A 247 -46.70 13.39 -15.09
C GLU A 247 -46.17 13.20 -16.53
N ILE A 248 -46.98 12.60 -17.40
CA ILE A 248 -46.58 12.41 -18.82
C ILE A 248 -46.49 13.75 -19.53
N ALA A 249 -47.40 14.69 -19.25
CA ALA A 249 -47.37 16.04 -19.80
C ALA A 249 -46.13 16.81 -19.30
N GLU A 250 -45.74 16.65 -18.01
CA GLU A 250 -44.53 17.21 -17.46
C GLU A 250 -43.28 16.67 -18.17
N PHE A 251 -43.18 15.35 -18.38
CA PHE A 251 -42.06 14.78 -19.13
C PHE A 251 -42.01 15.29 -20.59
N GLU A 252 -43.16 15.47 -21.26
CA GLU A 252 -43.21 16.04 -22.60
C GLU A 252 -42.70 17.48 -22.65
N GLU A 253 -43.08 18.29 -21.68
CA GLU A 253 -42.62 19.68 -21.58
C GLU A 253 -41.11 19.71 -21.30
N ARG A 254 -40.62 18.91 -20.33
CA ARG A 254 -39.20 18.80 -20.04
C ARG A 254 -38.38 18.30 -21.22
N ILE A 255 -38.90 17.36 -22.05
CA ILE A 255 -38.22 16.88 -23.26
C ILE A 255 -38.09 18.02 -24.28
N LYS A 256 -39.13 18.87 -24.42
CA LYS A 256 -39.11 20.03 -25.34
C LYS A 256 -38.17 21.14 -24.88
N GLU A 257 -38.08 21.36 -23.53
CA GLU A 257 -37.22 22.38 -22.96
C GLU A 257 -35.73 21.94 -22.93
N THR A 258 -35.48 20.65 -22.76
CA THR A 258 -34.12 20.12 -22.67
C THR A 258 -33.53 20.01 -24.07
N LYS A 259 -32.39 20.67 -24.30
CA LYS A 259 -31.68 20.64 -25.59
C LYS A 259 -30.94 19.31 -25.79
N LEU A 260 -31.69 18.23 -25.96
CA LEU A 260 -31.15 16.87 -26.13
C LEU A 260 -30.35 16.73 -27.45
N SER A 261 -29.50 15.69 -27.55
CA SER A 261 -28.97 15.22 -28.83
C SER A 261 -30.09 14.57 -29.64
N LYS A 262 -29.89 14.37 -30.96
CA LYS A 262 -30.91 13.73 -31.80
C LYS A 262 -31.25 12.32 -31.28
N GLU A 263 -30.24 11.53 -30.99
CA GLU A 263 -30.38 10.19 -30.45
C GLU A 263 -31.06 10.16 -29.08
N ALA A 264 -30.68 11.07 -28.17
CA ALA A 264 -31.31 11.21 -26.87
C ALA A 264 -32.77 11.61 -26.96
N LEU A 265 -33.12 12.46 -27.92
CA LEU A 265 -34.51 12.87 -28.17
C LEU A 265 -35.36 11.69 -28.65
N GLU A 266 -34.90 10.98 -29.69
CA GLU A 266 -35.60 9.81 -30.25
C GLU A 266 -35.78 8.71 -29.18
N LYS A 267 -34.75 8.45 -28.37
CA LYS A 267 -34.83 7.48 -27.30
C LYS A 267 -35.81 7.93 -26.21
N SER A 268 -35.78 9.20 -25.80
CA SER A 268 -36.67 9.74 -24.77
C SER A 268 -38.13 9.69 -25.21
N GLU A 269 -38.43 10.04 -26.47
CA GLU A 269 -39.78 9.94 -27.03
C GLU A 269 -40.25 8.49 -27.11
N THR A 270 -39.36 7.57 -27.45
CA THR A 270 -39.67 6.14 -27.52
C THR A 270 -40.02 5.60 -26.15
N GLU A 271 -39.21 5.92 -25.13
CA GLU A 271 -39.43 5.49 -23.75
C GLU A 271 -40.70 6.15 -23.16
N LEU A 272 -40.98 7.41 -23.50
CA LEU A 272 -42.20 8.09 -23.09
C LEU A 272 -43.45 7.44 -23.71
N LYS A 273 -43.40 7.02 -24.98
CA LYS A 273 -44.45 6.26 -25.62
C LYS A 273 -44.71 4.92 -24.92
N LYS A 274 -43.63 4.24 -24.48
CA LYS A 274 -43.80 3.02 -23.70
C LYS A 274 -44.43 3.29 -22.35
N LEU A 275 -44.01 4.35 -21.64
CA LEU A 275 -44.54 4.74 -20.34
C LEU A 275 -46.08 5.03 -20.43
N ARG A 276 -46.54 5.65 -21.50
CA ARG A 276 -47.99 5.87 -21.73
C ARG A 276 -48.81 4.59 -21.78
N ASN A 277 -48.25 3.51 -22.32
CA ASN A 277 -48.94 2.24 -22.48
C ASN A 277 -48.73 1.26 -21.29
N MET A 278 -47.90 1.65 -20.32
CA MET A 278 -47.64 0.85 -19.13
C MET A 278 -48.60 1.19 -17.96
N SER A 279 -48.88 0.20 -17.15
CA SER A 279 -49.58 0.46 -15.89
C SER A 279 -48.73 1.36 -14.98
N PRO A 280 -49.24 2.49 -14.48
CA PRO A 280 -48.46 3.41 -13.62
C PRO A 280 -47.82 2.79 -12.40
N MET A 281 -48.35 1.66 -11.90
CA MET A 281 -47.89 0.94 -10.74
C MET A 281 -46.90 -0.19 -11.08
N SER A 282 -46.55 -0.41 -12.34
CA SER A 282 -45.62 -1.49 -12.69
C SER A 282 -44.17 -1.16 -12.33
N ALA A 283 -43.40 -2.15 -11.98
CA ALA A 283 -41.95 -2.02 -11.72
C ALA A 283 -41.23 -1.49 -12.97
N GLU A 284 -41.68 -1.88 -14.15
CA GLU A 284 -41.13 -1.42 -15.43
C GLU A 284 -41.39 0.07 -15.65
N ALA A 285 -42.58 0.60 -15.32
CA ALA A 285 -42.87 2.03 -15.40
C ALA A 285 -41.93 2.85 -14.49
N THR A 286 -41.61 2.34 -13.31
CA THR A 286 -40.64 2.98 -12.41
C THR A 286 -39.22 3.01 -13.00
N VAL A 287 -38.80 1.96 -13.68
CA VAL A 287 -37.50 1.92 -14.38
C VAL A 287 -37.48 2.95 -15.51
N VAL A 288 -38.56 3.06 -16.31
CA VAL A 288 -38.64 4.03 -17.40
C VAL A 288 -38.68 5.46 -16.88
N ARG A 289 -39.43 5.72 -15.79
CA ARG A 289 -39.45 7.07 -15.12
C ARG A 289 -38.05 7.47 -14.66
N ASN A 290 -37.38 6.60 -13.95
CA ASN A 290 -36.01 6.86 -13.48
C ASN A 290 -35.04 7.10 -14.65
N TYR A 291 -35.20 6.36 -15.74
CA TYR A 291 -34.39 6.56 -16.94
C TYR A 291 -34.64 7.95 -17.57
N LEU A 292 -35.90 8.34 -17.73
CA LEU A 292 -36.27 9.65 -18.27
C LEU A 292 -35.80 10.79 -17.35
N ASP A 293 -35.92 10.63 -16.03
CA ASP A 293 -35.40 11.60 -15.07
C ASP A 293 -33.89 11.77 -15.17
N TRP A 294 -33.12 10.68 -15.29
CA TRP A 294 -31.71 10.77 -15.56
C TRP A 294 -31.42 11.48 -16.86
N MET A 295 -32.04 11.05 -17.96
CA MET A 295 -31.89 11.61 -19.30
C MET A 295 -32.12 13.13 -19.34
N LEU A 296 -33.20 13.61 -18.70
CA LEU A 296 -33.57 15.01 -18.68
C LEU A 296 -32.82 15.87 -17.65
N SER A 297 -32.22 15.24 -16.65
CA SER A 297 -31.46 15.97 -15.63
C SER A 297 -30.01 16.22 -16.00
N ILE A 298 -29.48 15.53 -17.01
CA ILE A 298 -28.10 15.68 -17.48
C ILE A 298 -27.98 16.97 -18.33
N PRO A 299 -26.90 17.76 -18.17
CA PRO A 299 -26.74 19.02 -18.93
C PRO A 299 -26.21 18.76 -20.35
N TRP A 300 -27.05 18.52 -21.33
CA TRP A 300 -26.66 18.21 -22.72
C TRP A 300 -25.92 19.35 -23.45
N LYS A 301 -26.47 20.55 -23.44
CA LYS A 301 -25.90 21.72 -24.12
C LYS A 301 -25.83 22.97 -23.24
N LYS A 302 -25.98 22.82 -21.96
CA LYS A 302 -25.97 23.91 -20.99
C LYS A 302 -24.53 24.24 -20.58
N ARG A 303 -23.96 25.31 -21.15
CA ARG A 303 -22.58 25.73 -20.88
C ARG A 303 -22.51 26.88 -19.90
N THR A 304 -21.46 26.88 -19.04
CA THR A 304 -21.02 28.06 -18.28
C THR A 304 -20.14 28.95 -19.15
N LYS A 305 -20.17 30.26 -18.86
CA LYS A 305 -19.29 31.23 -19.56
C LYS A 305 -17.83 31.01 -19.08
N VAL A 306 -16.99 30.59 -20.00
CA VAL A 306 -15.53 30.44 -19.73
C VAL A 306 -14.91 31.82 -19.67
N LYS A 307 -14.19 32.10 -18.59
CA LYS A 307 -13.37 33.31 -18.42
C LYS A 307 -12.11 33.17 -19.24
N LYS A 308 -11.76 34.23 -19.97
CA LYS A 308 -10.63 34.22 -20.92
C LYS A 308 -9.46 35.13 -20.46
N ASP A 309 -9.57 35.73 -19.30
CA ASP A 309 -8.56 36.65 -18.77
C ASP A 309 -7.51 35.88 -17.99
N LEU A 310 -6.31 35.72 -18.57
CA LEU A 310 -5.21 35.00 -17.93
C LEU A 310 -4.62 35.75 -16.73
N ASN A 311 -4.69 37.10 -16.73
CA ASN A 311 -4.22 37.88 -15.58
C ASN A 311 -5.12 37.61 -14.36
N LYS A 312 -6.44 37.59 -14.55
CA LYS A 312 -7.39 37.22 -13.48
C LYS A 312 -7.25 35.76 -13.05
N ALA A 313 -6.87 34.88 -13.99
CA ALA A 313 -6.58 33.48 -13.64
C ALA A 313 -5.35 33.39 -12.73
N MET A 314 -4.30 34.17 -13.03
CA MET A 314 -3.12 34.26 -12.18
C MET A 314 -3.45 34.82 -10.78
N GLU A 315 -4.21 35.92 -10.72
CA GLU A 315 -4.67 36.50 -9.45
C GLU A 315 -5.43 35.50 -8.58
N VAL A 316 -6.30 34.67 -9.18
CA VAL A 316 -7.05 33.62 -8.46
C VAL A 316 -6.12 32.53 -7.94
N LEU A 317 -5.15 32.09 -8.76
CA LEU A 317 -4.17 31.08 -8.35
C LEU A 317 -3.26 31.61 -7.24
N ASP A 318 -2.84 32.85 -7.28
CA ASP A 318 -2.00 33.49 -6.25
C ASP A 318 -2.77 33.75 -4.93
N ALA A 319 -4.03 34.12 -5.04
CA ALA A 319 -4.89 34.30 -3.88
C ALA A 319 -5.19 32.99 -3.14
N ASP A 320 -5.36 31.90 -3.89
CA ASP A 320 -5.74 30.59 -3.34
C ASP A 320 -4.53 29.73 -2.95
N HIS A 321 -3.33 29.98 -3.50
CA HIS A 321 -2.12 29.17 -3.31
C HIS A 321 -0.86 30.03 -3.13
N TYR A 322 -0.15 29.79 -2.05
CA TYR A 322 1.17 30.41 -1.80
C TYR A 322 2.26 29.57 -2.44
N GLY A 323 3.23 30.22 -3.08
CA GLY A 323 4.34 29.56 -3.81
C GLY A 323 3.85 28.83 -5.05
N LEU A 324 4.52 27.75 -5.41
CA LEU A 324 4.21 26.91 -6.58
C LEU A 324 4.29 27.64 -7.93
N GLU A 325 5.21 28.60 -8.08
CA GLU A 325 5.29 29.49 -9.25
C GLU A 325 5.34 28.73 -10.58
N LYS A 326 6.24 27.71 -10.69
CA LYS A 326 6.36 26.89 -11.89
C LYS A 326 5.06 26.10 -12.21
N VAL A 327 4.35 25.64 -11.18
CA VAL A 327 3.10 24.91 -11.33
C VAL A 327 2.01 25.82 -11.85
N LYS A 328 1.91 27.04 -11.29
CA LYS A 328 0.98 28.07 -11.73
C LYS A 328 1.23 28.50 -13.18
N GLU A 329 2.50 28.71 -13.54
CA GLU A 329 2.92 29.04 -14.90
C GLU A 329 2.48 27.96 -15.90
N ARG A 330 2.74 26.67 -15.59
CA ARG A 330 2.30 25.55 -16.44
C ARG A 330 0.77 25.47 -16.57
N ILE A 331 0.04 25.72 -15.49
CA ILE A 331 -1.43 25.78 -15.53
C ILE A 331 -1.90 26.93 -16.44
N LEU A 332 -1.25 28.10 -16.39
CA LEU A 332 -1.58 29.24 -17.25
C LEU A 332 -1.26 28.98 -18.72
N GLU A 333 -0.11 28.37 -19.01
CA GLU A 333 0.24 27.93 -20.37
C GLU A 333 -0.86 26.99 -20.94
N TYR A 334 -1.29 26.03 -20.16
CA TYR A 334 -2.36 25.10 -20.52
C TYR A 334 -3.68 25.82 -20.78
N LEU A 335 -4.08 26.74 -19.89
CA LEU A 335 -5.29 27.56 -20.08
C LEU A 335 -5.20 28.47 -21.29
N ALA A 336 -4.02 29.01 -21.60
CA ALA A 336 -3.77 29.86 -22.78
C ALA A 336 -3.98 29.09 -24.09
N VAL A 337 -3.46 27.85 -24.16
CA VAL A 337 -3.65 26.97 -25.32
C VAL A 337 -5.15 26.66 -25.53
N GLN A 338 -5.87 26.33 -24.47
CA GLN A 338 -7.29 26.05 -24.54
C GLN A 338 -8.12 27.25 -25.01
N GLN A 339 -7.75 28.47 -24.66
CA GLN A 339 -8.42 29.68 -25.16
C GLN A 339 -8.29 29.86 -26.66
N ARG A 340 -7.15 29.50 -27.25
CA ARG A 340 -6.88 29.63 -28.67
C ARG A 340 -7.55 28.57 -29.53
N THR A 341 -7.57 27.34 -29.06
CA THR A 341 -8.03 26.18 -29.83
C THR A 341 -9.55 26.06 -29.89
N LYS A 342 -10.31 26.81 -29.08
CA LYS A 342 -11.77 26.76 -28.94
C LYS A 342 -12.35 25.36 -28.62
N LYS A 343 -11.55 24.34 -28.55
CA LYS A 343 -11.90 22.97 -28.15
C LYS A 343 -10.90 22.51 -27.08
N VAL A 344 -11.36 21.70 -26.15
CA VAL A 344 -10.50 21.07 -25.12
C VAL A 344 -9.74 19.93 -25.81
N ARG A 345 -8.75 20.29 -26.63
CA ARG A 345 -7.82 19.35 -27.28
C ARG A 345 -6.45 19.56 -26.68
N GLY A 346 -5.84 18.51 -26.19
CA GLY A 346 -4.49 18.55 -25.60
C GLY A 346 -4.34 17.46 -24.55
N PRO A 347 -3.13 17.23 -24.04
CA PRO A 347 -2.90 16.28 -22.99
C PRO A 347 -3.68 16.70 -21.72
N ILE A 348 -4.05 15.73 -20.93
CA ILE A 348 -4.78 15.94 -19.68
C ILE A 348 -3.81 16.35 -18.60
N LEU A 349 -4.11 17.39 -17.84
CA LEU A 349 -3.30 17.79 -16.70
C LEU A 349 -3.34 16.74 -15.60
N CYS A 350 -2.17 16.21 -15.23
CA CYS A 350 -2.00 15.31 -14.11
C CYS A 350 -1.13 15.95 -13.03
N LEU A 351 -1.73 16.27 -11.89
CA LEU A 351 -1.05 16.85 -10.75
C LEU A 351 -0.47 15.72 -9.87
N VAL A 352 0.84 15.52 -9.89
CA VAL A 352 1.53 14.44 -9.18
C VAL A 352 2.33 15.00 -8.01
N GLY A 353 2.18 14.42 -6.83
CA GLY A 353 2.98 14.84 -5.67
C GLY A 353 2.47 14.25 -4.35
N PRO A 354 3.20 14.47 -3.26
CA PRO A 354 2.86 13.89 -1.97
C PRO A 354 1.50 14.37 -1.45
N PRO A 355 0.91 13.66 -0.49
CA PRO A 355 -0.36 14.07 0.10
C PRO A 355 -0.23 15.42 0.82
N GLY A 356 -1.29 16.25 0.73
CA GLY A 356 -1.35 17.54 1.44
C GLY A 356 -0.64 18.71 0.77
N VAL A 357 -0.14 18.57 -0.47
CA VAL A 357 0.47 19.68 -1.24
C VAL A 357 -0.54 20.52 -2.02
N GLY A 358 -1.83 20.27 -1.86
CA GLY A 358 -2.86 21.13 -2.46
C GLY A 358 -3.35 20.70 -3.84
N LYS A 359 -3.10 19.48 -4.31
CA LYS A 359 -3.55 18.98 -5.63
C LYS A 359 -5.05 19.21 -5.89
N THR A 360 -5.89 18.77 -4.98
CA THR A 360 -7.35 18.91 -5.10
C THR A 360 -7.81 20.37 -5.03
N SER A 361 -7.15 21.20 -4.21
CA SER A 361 -7.44 22.64 -4.13
C SER A 361 -7.00 23.38 -5.39
N LEU A 362 -5.87 23.01 -6.00
CA LEU A 362 -5.45 23.54 -7.31
C LEU A 362 -6.52 23.25 -8.38
N GLY A 363 -7.07 22.02 -8.43
CA GLY A 363 -8.17 21.71 -9.33
C GLY A 363 -9.38 22.62 -9.16
N LYS A 364 -9.75 22.96 -7.90
CA LYS A 364 -10.82 23.93 -7.62
C LYS A 364 -10.46 25.33 -8.09
N SER A 365 -9.22 25.75 -7.89
CA SER A 365 -8.76 27.08 -8.30
C SER A 365 -8.67 27.22 -9.82
N ILE A 366 -8.30 26.14 -10.53
CA ILE A 366 -8.35 26.10 -12.01
C ILE A 366 -9.80 26.26 -12.49
N ALA A 367 -10.76 25.58 -11.85
CA ALA A 367 -12.18 25.72 -12.19
C ALA A 367 -12.68 27.15 -11.97
N LYS A 368 -12.34 27.77 -10.82
CA LYS A 368 -12.69 29.16 -10.47
C LYS A 368 -12.04 30.16 -11.44
N ALA A 369 -10.77 29.96 -11.78
CA ALA A 369 -10.03 30.77 -12.73
C ALA A 369 -10.61 30.71 -14.15
N SER A 370 -10.97 29.52 -14.61
CA SER A 370 -11.60 29.31 -15.92
C SER A 370 -13.09 29.61 -15.98
N GLY A 371 -13.77 29.84 -14.83
CA GLY A 371 -15.21 30.05 -14.74
C GLY A 371 -16.04 28.79 -15.01
N ARG A 372 -15.47 27.62 -14.84
CA ARG A 372 -16.13 26.32 -14.99
C ARG A 372 -16.68 25.82 -13.66
N ASN A 373 -17.80 25.10 -13.72
CA ASN A 373 -18.29 24.40 -12.52
C ASN A 373 -17.33 23.26 -12.15
N PHE A 374 -17.15 23.03 -10.86
CA PHE A 374 -16.20 22.03 -10.33
C PHE A 374 -16.91 20.74 -9.92
N VAL A 375 -16.43 19.61 -10.40
CA VAL A 375 -16.86 18.27 -9.96
C VAL A 375 -15.62 17.46 -9.60
N ARG A 376 -15.72 16.69 -8.53
CA ARG A 376 -14.69 15.75 -8.10
C ARG A 376 -15.22 14.33 -8.06
N MET A 377 -14.48 13.41 -8.63
CA MET A 377 -14.65 11.96 -8.50
C MET A 377 -13.36 11.35 -7.95
N SER A 378 -13.46 10.56 -6.88
CA SER A 378 -12.32 9.77 -6.40
C SER A 378 -12.27 8.45 -7.16
N LEU A 379 -11.09 8.14 -7.71
CA LEU A 379 -10.78 6.86 -8.36
C LEU A 379 -10.14 5.87 -7.40
N GLY A 380 -9.74 6.32 -6.20
CA GLY A 380 -9.19 5.45 -5.18
C GLY A 380 -10.23 4.42 -4.71
N GLY A 381 -9.93 3.15 -4.97
CA GLY A 381 -10.82 2.03 -4.63
C GLY A 381 -11.82 1.63 -5.72
N VAL A 382 -11.84 2.31 -6.87
CA VAL A 382 -12.60 1.87 -8.05
C VAL A 382 -11.90 0.63 -8.64
N ARG A 383 -12.67 -0.44 -8.83
CA ARG A 383 -12.17 -1.73 -9.34
C ARG A 383 -13.02 -2.27 -10.49
N ASP A 384 -14.26 -1.80 -10.64
CA ASP A 384 -15.22 -2.25 -11.62
C ASP A 384 -15.41 -1.17 -12.69
N GLU A 385 -15.34 -1.56 -13.96
CA GLU A 385 -15.63 -0.70 -15.11
C GLU A 385 -17.05 -0.09 -15.03
N ALA A 386 -17.99 -0.84 -14.47
CA ALA A 386 -19.37 -0.38 -14.30
C ALA A 386 -19.49 0.85 -13.36
N GLU A 387 -18.52 1.09 -12.48
CA GLU A 387 -18.51 2.33 -11.70
C GLU A 387 -18.29 3.56 -12.59
N VAL A 388 -17.56 3.44 -13.69
CA VAL A 388 -17.29 4.51 -14.65
C VAL A 388 -18.41 4.62 -15.68
N ARG A 389 -18.80 3.48 -16.30
CA ARG A 389 -19.76 3.39 -17.41
C ARG A 389 -21.21 3.09 -17.01
N GLY A 390 -21.48 2.80 -15.73
CA GLY A 390 -22.81 2.42 -15.27
C GLY A 390 -23.17 0.95 -15.52
N HIS A 391 -24.27 0.53 -14.93
CA HIS A 391 -24.84 -0.80 -15.12
C HIS A 391 -25.98 -0.76 -16.13
N ARG A 392 -26.16 -1.83 -16.90
CA ARG A 392 -27.30 -1.96 -17.81
C ARG A 392 -28.62 -1.79 -17.05
N ARG A 393 -29.56 -1.03 -17.60
CA ARG A 393 -30.84 -0.68 -16.97
C ARG A 393 -31.80 -1.84 -16.69
N THR A 394 -31.49 -3.04 -17.18
CA THR A 394 -32.29 -4.25 -16.95
C THR A 394 -32.33 -4.69 -15.48
N TYR A 395 -31.42 -4.20 -14.64
CA TYR A 395 -31.38 -4.53 -13.23
C TYR A 395 -32.09 -3.46 -12.39
N ILE A 396 -32.98 -3.90 -11.49
CA ILE A 396 -33.66 -2.99 -10.56
C ILE A 396 -32.61 -2.29 -9.68
N GLY A 397 -32.66 -0.96 -9.63
CA GLY A 397 -31.68 -0.17 -8.88
C GLY A 397 -30.40 0.18 -9.65
N SER A 398 -30.32 -0.13 -10.95
CA SER A 398 -29.25 0.31 -11.82
C SER A 398 -29.17 1.84 -11.91
N MET A 399 -27.96 2.37 -12.04
CA MET A 399 -27.71 3.82 -12.15
C MET A 399 -26.64 4.06 -13.21
N PRO A 400 -26.64 5.27 -13.83
CA PRO A 400 -25.55 5.71 -14.68
C PRO A 400 -24.20 5.66 -13.97
N GLY A 401 -23.11 5.57 -14.73
CA GLY A 401 -21.77 5.64 -14.22
C GLY A 401 -21.45 6.96 -13.51
N LYS A 402 -20.40 6.94 -12.68
CA LYS A 402 -19.99 8.12 -11.88
C LYS A 402 -19.66 9.34 -12.74
N ILE A 403 -19.28 9.15 -14.00
CA ILE A 403 -19.03 10.24 -14.96
C ILE A 403 -20.35 10.99 -15.23
N ILE A 404 -21.38 10.28 -15.64
CA ILE A 404 -22.71 10.88 -15.91
C ILE A 404 -23.34 11.46 -14.64
N GLN A 405 -23.20 10.77 -13.50
CA GLN A 405 -23.65 11.30 -12.20
C GLN A 405 -22.92 12.63 -11.87
N GLY A 406 -21.62 12.70 -12.16
CA GLY A 406 -20.83 13.91 -12.00
C GLY A 406 -21.30 15.03 -12.92
N MET A 407 -21.65 14.75 -14.17
CA MET A 407 -22.19 15.72 -15.12
C MET A 407 -23.53 16.29 -14.64
N LYS A 408 -24.43 15.43 -14.13
CA LYS A 408 -25.68 15.88 -13.48
C LYS A 408 -25.41 16.83 -12.32
N LYS A 409 -24.44 16.48 -11.45
CA LYS A 409 -24.05 17.32 -10.30
C LYS A 409 -23.44 18.65 -10.73
N ALA A 410 -22.69 18.65 -11.83
CA ALA A 410 -22.10 19.86 -12.42
C ALA A 410 -23.12 20.86 -12.93
N LYS A 411 -24.30 20.41 -13.38
CA LYS A 411 -25.35 21.23 -14.02
C LYS A 411 -24.85 22.02 -15.23
N SER A 412 -23.72 21.65 -15.82
CA SER A 412 -23.14 22.24 -17.02
C SER A 412 -22.42 21.19 -17.87
N SER A 413 -22.46 21.33 -19.20
CA SER A 413 -21.79 20.41 -20.13
C SER A 413 -20.30 20.63 -20.28
N ASN A 414 -19.77 21.73 -19.72
CA ASN A 414 -18.35 22.10 -19.77
C ASN A 414 -17.71 22.31 -18.40
N PRO A 415 -17.92 21.41 -17.41
CA PRO A 415 -17.31 21.56 -16.10
C PRO A 415 -15.81 21.31 -16.14
N LEU A 416 -15.13 21.61 -15.03
CA LEU A 416 -13.86 20.98 -14.71
C LEU A 416 -14.14 19.72 -13.89
N PHE A 417 -13.72 18.59 -14.42
CA PHE A 417 -13.91 17.28 -13.78
C PHE A 417 -12.58 16.78 -13.20
N LEU A 418 -12.47 16.79 -11.89
CA LEU A 418 -11.27 16.34 -11.19
C LEU A 418 -11.39 14.84 -10.89
N LEU A 419 -10.51 14.04 -11.49
CA LEU A 419 -10.35 12.63 -11.22
C LEU A 419 -9.22 12.46 -10.19
N ASP A 420 -9.59 12.23 -8.94
CA ASP A 420 -8.67 12.25 -7.81
C ASP A 420 -8.15 10.84 -7.49
N GLU A 421 -6.85 10.72 -7.18
CA GLU A 421 -6.17 9.48 -6.80
C GLU A 421 -6.18 8.38 -7.91
N ILE A 422 -5.82 8.77 -9.15
CA ILE A 422 -5.80 7.84 -10.30
C ILE A 422 -4.78 6.70 -10.13
N ASP A 423 -3.72 6.92 -9.36
CA ASP A 423 -2.69 5.93 -9.03
C ASP A 423 -3.15 4.84 -8.05
N LYS A 424 -4.34 5.02 -7.45
CA LYS A 424 -4.95 4.06 -6.52
C LYS A 424 -6.08 3.23 -7.13
N MET A 425 -6.26 3.31 -8.43
CA MET A 425 -7.16 2.44 -9.18
C MET A 425 -6.67 0.99 -9.09
N GLY A 426 -7.58 0.07 -8.78
CA GLY A 426 -7.29 -1.37 -8.79
C GLY A 426 -7.78 -2.00 -10.08
N GLN A 427 -7.14 -3.11 -10.49
CA GLN A 427 -7.68 -4.03 -11.48
C GLN A 427 -8.27 -5.24 -10.76
N ASP A 428 -9.44 -5.71 -11.20
CA ASP A 428 -10.08 -6.92 -10.70
C ASP A 428 -10.56 -7.77 -11.89
N TRP A 429 -10.84 -9.05 -11.67
CA TRP A 429 -11.40 -9.97 -12.66
C TRP A 429 -12.75 -9.51 -13.27
N ARG A 430 -13.39 -8.50 -12.69
CA ARG A 430 -14.69 -7.95 -13.13
C ARG A 430 -14.60 -6.89 -14.21
N GLY A 431 -13.40 -6.45 -14.56
CA GLY A 431 -13.19 -5.43 -15.59
C GLY A 431 -11.96 -4.56 -15.33
N ASP A 432 -11.61 -3.76 -16.34
CA ASP A 432 -10.51 -2.82 -16.29
C ASP A 432 -11.05 -1.39 -16.32
N PRO A 433 -11.16 -0.71 -15.16
CA PRO A 433 -11.61 0.69 -15.13
C PRO A 433 -10.65 1.63 -15.87
N ALA A 434 -9.38 1.23 -16.09
CA ALA A 434 -8.45 2.04 -16.87
C ALA A 434 -8.85 2.12 -18.35
N SER A 435 -9.37 1.02 -18.91
CA SER A 435 -9.91 1.00 -20.28
C SER A 435 -11.13 1.91 -20.44
N ALA A 436 -12.05 1.90 -19.46
CA ALA A 436 -13.19 2.83 -19.46
C ALA A 436 -12.76 4.30 -19.36
N LEU A 437 -11.73 4.58 -18.54
CA LEU A 437 -11.20 5.94 -18.43
C LEU A 437 -10.44 6.38 -19.69
N LEU A 438 -9.84 5.48 -20.45
CA LEU A 438 -9.23 5.84 -21.75
C LEU A 438 -10.26 6.43 -22.69
N GLU A 439 -11.45 5.84 -22.78
CA GLU A 439 -12.54 6.38 -23.61
C GLU A 439 -13.01 7.78 -23.13
N VAL A 440 -13.10 7.96 -21.80
CA VAL A 440 -13.47 9.26 -21.20
C VAL A 440 -12.41 10.32 -21.46
N LEU A 441 -11.15 9.96 -21.38
CA LEU A 441 -10.01 10.88 -21.40
C LEU A 441 -9.44 11.12 -22.80
N ASP A 442 -9.68 10.22 -23.75
CA ASP A 442 -9.18 10.35 -25.10
C ASP A 442 -10.00 11.40 -25.89
N PRO A 443 -9.42 12.52 -26.34
CA PRO A 443 -10.12 13.53 -27.13
C PRO A 443 -10.71 13.01 -28.45
N GLU A 444 -10.23 11.88 -28.98
CA GLU A 444 -10.76 11.26 -30.19
C GLU A 444 -12.01 10.43 -29.94
N GLN A 445 -12.17 9.90 -28.72
CA GLN A 445 -13.26 9.00 -28.33
C GLN A 445 -14.29 9.67 -27.42
N ASN A 446 -13.91 10.66 -26.62
CA ASN A 446 -14.76 11.25 -25.59
C ASN A 446 -16.01 12.00 -26.09
N SER A 447 -16.07 12.31 -27.39
CA SER A 447 -17.26 12.89 -28.04
C SER A 447 -18.42 11.89 -28.17
N SER A 448 -18.13 10.59 -28.07
CA SER A 448 -19.08 9.47 -28.19
C SER A 448 -18.99 8.53 -27.00
N PHE A 449 -18.84 9.09 -25.79
CA PHE A 449 -18.79 8.29 -24.56
C PHE A 449 -20.13 7.58 -24.34
N ASN A 450 -20.11 6.26 -24.29
CA ASN A 450 -21.29 5.44 -24.11
C ASN A 450 -21.41 4.92 -22.67
N ASP A 451 -22.44 5.40 -21.96
CA ASP A 451 -22.82 4.91 -20.65
C ASP A 451 -23.81 3.75 -20.79
N HIS A 452 -23.55 2.62 -20.14
CA HIS A 452 -24.37 1.41 -20.27
C HIS A 452 -25.81 1.54 -19.74
N TYR A 453 -26.05 2.51 -18.84
CA TYR A 453 -27.40 2.81 -18.36
C TYR A 453 -28.17 3.68 -19.35
N LEU A 454 -27.51 4.71 -19.91
CA LEU A 454 -28.15 5.64 -20.88
C LEU A 454 -28.33 4.97 -22.22
N GLU A 455 -27.44 4.06 -22.63
CA GLU A 455 -27.43 3.37 -23.94
C GLU A 455 -27.43 4.33 -25.13
N ILE A 456 -26.83 5.50 -24.96
CA ILE A 456 -26.68 6.54 -25.98
C ILE A 456 -25.34 7.26 -25.77
N ASP A 457 -24.84 7.88 -26.83
CA ASP A 457 -23.60 8.62 -26.77
C ASP A 457 -23.78 9.97 -26.06
N TYR A 458 -22.85 10.28 -25.16
CA TYR A 458 -22.77 11.55 -24.46
C TYR A 458 -21.46 12.26 -24.78
N ASP A 459 -21.56 13.51 -25.26
CA ASP A 459 -20.39 14.31 -25.66
C ASP A 459 -19.67 14.92 -24.43
N LEU A 460 -18.48 14.41 -24.13
CA LEU A 460 -17.59 14.88 -23.07
C LEU A 460 -16.49 15.83 -23.59
N SER A 461 -16.47 16.18 -24.89
CA SER A 461 -15.38 16.93 -25.53
C SER A 461 -15.18 18.35 -24.98
N ASP A 462 -16.20 18.92 -24.31
CA ASP A 462 -16.13 20.25 -23.69
C ASP A 462 -15.72 20.20 -22.20
N VAL A 463 -15.61 19.00 -21.61
CA VAL A 463 -15.23 18.79 -20.22
C VAL A 463 -13.72 18.98 -20.08
N LEU A 464 -13.33 19.78 -19.10
CA LEU A 464 -11.94 19.91 -18.73
C LEU A 464 -11.58 18.86 -17.69
N PHE A 465 -10.91 17.79 -18.09
CA PHE A 465 -10.43 16.77 -17.18
C PHE A 465 -9.09 17.16 -16.57
N VAL A 466 -8.99 17.03 -15.26
CA VAL A 466 -7.75 17.17 -14.49
C VAL A 466 -7.64 15.95 -13.61
N THR A 467 -6.46 15.33 -13.56
CA THR A 467 -6.22 14.15 -12.73
C THR A 467 -5.27 14.49 -11.58
N THR A 468 -5.33 13.73 -10.47
CA THR A 468 -4.35 13.81 -9.41
C THR A 468 -3.80 12.43 -9.09
N ALA A 469 -2.52 12.38 -8.73
CA ALA A 469 -1.85 11.17 -8.30
C ALA A 469 -0.87 11.49 -7.16
N ASN A 470 -0.60 10.50 -6.30
CA ASN A 470 0.48 10.63 -5.34
C ASN A 470 1.80 10.13 -5.94
N THR A 471 1.74 9.12 -6.80
CA THR A 471 2.87 8.49 -7.47
C THR A 471 2.63 8.38 -8.97
N LEU A 472 3.68 8.09 -9.74
CA LEU A 472 3.56 7.83 -11.18
C LEU A 472 3.19 6.37 -11.50
N ARG A 473 2.70 5.60 -10.53
CA ARG A 473 2.19 4.24 -10.75
C ARG A 473 0.80 4.28 -11.39
N ILE A 474 0.76 4.82 -12.61
CA ILE A 474 -0.44 4.96 -13.44
C ILE A 474 -0.26 3.99 -14.61
N PRO A 475 -1.33 3.32 -15.09
CA PRO A 475 -1.24 2.50 -16.29
C PRO A 475 -0.64 3.27 -17.46
N PRO A 476 0.38 2.72 -18.17
CA PRO A 476 1.09 3.43 -19.23
C PRO A 476 0.18 4.06 -20.30
N PRO A 477 -0.89 3.39 -20.79
CA PRO A 477 -1.77 3.99 -21.79
C PRO A 477 -2.49 5.27 -21.34
N LEU A 478 -2.76 5.39 -20.03
CA LEU A 478 -3.32 6.60 -19.44
C LEU A 478 -2.25 7.68 -19.27
N LEU A 479 -1.06 7.28 -18.83
CA LEU A 479 0.05 8.20 -18.59
C LEU A 479 0.50 8.90 -19.89
N ASP A 480 0.51 8.19 -21.02
CA ASP A 480 0.88 8.72 -22.34
C ASP A 480 -0.06 9.85 -22.81
N ARG A 481 -1.27 9.93 -22.27
CA ARG A 481 -2.24 10.98 -22.57
C ARG A 481 -2.22 12.15 -21.59
N MET A 482 -1.33 12.08 -20.60
CA MET A 482 -1.27 13.04 -19.49
C MET A 482 -0.02 13.92 -19.58
N GLU A 483 -0.22 15.19 -19.34
CA GLU A 483 0.87 16.13 -19.03
C GLU A 483 1.05 16.18 -17.53
N THR A 484 2.15 15.59 -17.03
CA THR A 484 2.43 15.50 -15.60
C THR A 484 3.05 16.78 -15.07
N ILE A 485 2.40 17.40 -14.09
CA ILE A 485 2.94 18.53 -13.33
C ILE A 485 3.31 18.02 -11.94
N ARG A 486 4.59 18.02 -11.62
CA ARG A 486 5.09 17.56 -10.32
C ARG A 486 4.98 18.67 -9.28
N LEU A 487 4.27 18.38 -8.20
CA LEU A 487 4.21 19.21 -7.01
C LEU A 487 5.16 18.63 -5.97
N SER A 488 6.19 19.37 -5.63
CA SER A 488 7.11 19.03 -4.54
C SER A 488 6.53 19.42 -3.19
N GLY A 489 7.15 18.92 -2.11
CA GLY A 489 6.83 19.36 -0.75
C GLY A 489 7.15 20.83 -0.50
N TYR A 490 6.55 21.37 0.55
CA TYR A 490 6.77 22.76 0.98
C TYR A 490 7.96 22.89 1.94
N THR A 491 8.65 24.01 1.85
CA THR A 491 9.65 24.42 2.84
C THR A 491 8.97 24.83 4.16
N GLU A 492 9.74 24.98 5.25
CA GLU A 492 9.21 25.44 6.53
C GLU A 492 8.60 26.84 6.40
N ASP A 493 9.27 27.75 5.69
CA ASP A 493 8.80 29.13 5.47
C ASP A 493 7.50 29.15 4.67
N GLU A 494 7.42 28.34 3.60
CA GLU A 494 6.18 28.18 2.81
C GLU A 494 5.04 27.62 3.68
N LYS A 495 5.31 26.63 4.53
CA LYS A 495 4.28 26.07 5.45
C LYS A 495 3.79 27.10 6.46
N VAL A 496 4.68 27.97 6.99
CA VAL A 496 4.29 29.07 7.89
C VAL A 496 3.37 30.04 7.17
N GLU A 497 3.75 30.46 5.96
CA GLU A 497 2.93 31.38 5.18
C GLU A 497 1.58 30.78 4.76
N ILE A 498 1.55 29.49 4.36
CA ILE A 498 0.32 28.75 4.06
C ILE A 498 -0.56 28.68 5.32
N ALA A 499 0.03 28.39 6.48
CA ALA A 499 -0.71 28.33 7.73
C ALA A 499 -1.39 29.66 8.06
N LYS A 500 -0.66 30.77 7.92
CA LYS A 500 -1.18 32.13 8.20
C LYS A 500 -2.26 32.57 7.22
N ARG A 501 -2.03 32.36 5.92
CA ARG A 501 -2.90 32.90 4.88
C ARG A 501 -4.13 32.04 4.64
N HIS A 502 -4.01 30.72 4.83
CA HIS A 502 -5.08 29.78 4.42
C HIS A 502 -5.59 28.89 5.56
N LEU A 503 -4.70 28.25 6.35
CA LEU A 503 -5.15 27.24 7.31
C LEU A 503 -5.80 27.86 8.54
N ILE A 504 -5.19 28.88 9.15
CA ILE A 504 -5.72 29.52 10.34
C ILE A 504 -7.04 30.22 10.06
N PRO A 505 -7.20 31.06 9.01
CA PRO A 505 -8.49 31.66 8.67
C PRO A 505 -9.58 30.63 8.38
N LYS A 506 -9.22 29.54 7.71
CA LYS A 506 -10.15 28.41 7.47
C LYS A 506 -10.61 27.80 8.79
N GLN A 507 -9.69 27.51 9.70
CA GLN A 507 -10.03 26.89 10.99
C GLN A 507 -10.83 27.83 11.89
N ILE A 508 -10.57 29.14 11.86
CA ILE A 508 -11.39 30.17 12.55
C ILE A 508 -12.85 30.07 12.05
N LYS A 509 -13.05 30.05 10.74
CA LYS A 509 -14.37 29.95 10.13
C LYS A 509 -15.06 28.60 10.41
N ASP A 510 -14.34 27.48 10.23
CA ASP A 510 -14.89 26.14 10.37
C ASP A 510 -15.29 25.80 11.81
N HIS A 511 -14.64 26.42 12.79
CA HIS A 511 -14.91 26.23 14.22
C HIS A 511 -15.75 27.37 14.85
N GLY A 512 -16.16 28.38 14.07
CA GLY A 512 -17.01 29.48 14.55
C GLY A 512 -16.32 30.44 15.56
N LEU A 513 -14.99 30.53 15.49
CA LEU A 513 -14.20 31.49 16.28
C LEU A 513 -14.29 32.88 15.66
N LYS A 514 -14.18 33.93 16.49
CA LYS A 514 -13.95 35.28 16.03
C LYS A 514 -12.45 35.53 15.84
N GLU A 515 -12.09 36.45 14.94
CA GLU A 515 -10.70 36.76 14.63
C GLU A 515 -9.87 37.22 15.85
N ASN A 516 -10.50 37.88 16.83
CA ASN A 516 -9.87 38.35 18.06
C ASN A 516 -9.84 37.29 19.19
N GLU A 517 -10.61 36.18 19.06
CA GLU A 517 -10.68 35.15 20.10
C GLU A 517 -9.51 34.17 20.04
N TRP A 518 -8.86 34.05 18.90
CA TRP A 518 -7.81 33.04 18.72
C TRP A 518 -6.75 33.48 17.72
N SER A 519 -5.49 33.26 18.10
CA SER A 519 -4.34 33.50 17.23
C SER A 519 -3.16 32.58 17.58
N ILE A 520 -2.28 32.36 16.61
CA ILE A 520 -1.05 31.58 16.76
C ILE A 520 0.13 32.43 16.28
N SER A 521 1.19 32.52 17.10
CA SER A 521 2.41 33.20 16.69
C SER A 521 3.22 32.41 15.66
N ASP A 522 3.98 33.10 14.81
CA ASP A 522 4.84 32.50 13.79
C ASP A 522 5.83 31.49 14.39
N SER A 523 6.41 31.84 15.56
CA SER A 523 7.32 30.93 16.29
C SER A 523 6.61 29.67 16.81
N ALA A 524 5.32 29.74 17.14
CA ALA A 524 4.54 28.56 17.52
C ALA A 524 4.19 27.70 16.29
N ILE A 525 3.86 28.32 15.17
CA ILE A 525 3.62 27.59 13.90
C ILE A 525 4.90 26.83 13.50
N LEU A 526 6.05 27.48 13.57
CA LEU A 526 7.33 26.84 13.27
C LEU A 526 7.63 25.65 14.20
N ASP A 527 7.36 25.81 15.51
CA ASP A 527 7.50 24.71 16.47
C ASP A 527 6.52 23.55 16.19
N ILE A 528 5.29 23.84 15.72
CA ILE A 528 4.33 22.81 15.29
C ILE A 528 4.89 22.05 14.10
N ILE A 529 5.42 22.74 13.11
CA ILE A 529 6.01 22.14 11.91
C ILE A 529 7.18 21.22 12.29
N ARG A 530 8.05 21.64 13.19
CA ARG A 530 9.29 20.95 13.56
C ARG A 530 9.10 19.79 14.53
N TYR A 531 8.20 19.93 15.50
CA TYR A 531 8.11 19.00 16.62
C TYR A 531 6.82 18.19 16.66
N TYR A 532 5.79 18.55 15.89
CA TYR A 532 4.48 17.88 15.91
C TYR A 532 4.06 17.30 14.57
N THR A 533 4.72 17.71 13.48
CA THR A 533 4.40 17.21 12.13
C THR A 533 5.65 16.71 11.40
N ARG A 534 5.49 15.64 10.60
CA ARG A 534 6.53 15.09 9.71
C ARG A 534 5.85 14.75 8.39
N GLU A 535 5.83 15.72 7.47
CA GLU A 535 5.14 15.58 6.18
C GLU A 535 5.69 16.55 5.13
N ALA A 536 5.58 16.17 3.85
CA ALA A 536 5.93 17.07 2.74
C ALA A 536 4.91 18.19 2.54
N GLY A 537 3.63 17.89 2.73
CA GLY A 537 2.51 18.84 2.61
C GLY A 537 2.17 19.57 3.90
N VAL A 538 0.90 19.94 4.05
CA VAL A 538 0.36 20.70 5.21
C VAL A 538 -0.88 20.03 5.83
N ARG A 539 -1.16 18.77 5.53
CA ARG A 539 -2.37 18.08 6.00
C ARG A 539 -2.35 17.80 7.50
N ASN A 540 -1.22 17.37 8.05
CA ASN A 540 -1.07 17.15 9.48
C ASN A 540 -0.94 18.49 10.22
N LEU A 541 -0.27 19.48 9.61
CA LEU A 541 -0.22 20.85 10.13
C LEU A 541 -1.64 21.41 10.27
N GLU A 542 -2.50 21.25 9.28
CA GLU A 542 -3.91 21.63 9.35
C GLU A 542 -4.64 20.94 10.51
N ARG A 543 -4.40 19.62 10.69
CA ARG A 543 -4.99 18.86 11.81
C ARG A 543 -4.54 19.34 13.18
N GLU A 544 -3.26 19.66 13.33
CA GLU A 544 -2.74 20.20 14.59
C GLU A 544 -3.29 21.60 14.86
N ILE A 545 -3.37 22.47 13.85
CA ILE A 545 -4.00 23.81 13.97
C ILE A 545 -5.48 23.65 14.37
N ALA A 546 -6.23 22.72 13.75
CA ALA A 546 -7.61 22.44 14.13
C ALA A 546 -7.73 21.90 15.56
N ASN A 547 -6.77 21.08 16.01
CA ASN A 547 -6.71 20.60 17.38
C ASN A 547 -6.49 21.72 18.39
N LEU A 548 -5.59 22.67 18.07
CA LEU A 548 -5.35 23.88 18.89
C LEU A 548 -6.60 24.76 18.94
N ALA A 549 -7.31 24.95 17.82
CA ALA A 549 -8.55 25.71 17.77
C ALA A 549 -9.62 25.11 18.69
N ARG A 550 -9.84 23.80 18.64
CA ARG A 550 -10.79 23.12 19.53
C ARG A 550 -10.45 23.26 21.01
N LYS A 551 -9.17 23.16 21.36
CA LYS A 551 -8.73 23.33 22.75
C LYS A 551 -8.83 24.78 23.21
N ALA A 552 -8.58 25.73 22.32
CA ALA A 552 -8.78 27.15 22.60
C ALA A 552 -10.26 27.45 22.87
N ILE A 553 -11.18 26.93 22.05
CA ILE A 553 -12.62 27.07 22.28
C ILE A 553 -13.02 26.51 23.64
N LYS A 554 -12.51 25.31 23.98
CA LYS A 554 -12.77 24.71 25.29
C LYS A 554 -12.30 25.62 26.43
N ASP A 555 -11.07 26.19 26.34
CA ASP A 555 -10.51 27.07 27.36
C ASP A 555 -11.31 28.38 27.47
N ILE A 556 -11.76 28.98 26.35
CA ILE A 556 -12.61 30.17 26.31
C ILE A 556 -13.93 29.91 27.04
N LEU A 557 -14.62 28.82 26.67
CA LEU A 557 -15.93 28.50 27.22
C LEU A 557 -15.90 28.08 28.71
N MET A 558 -14.79 27.46 29.17
CA MET A 558 -14.67 26.99 30.56
C MET A 558 -14.03 28.01 31.52
N SER A 559 -13.35 29.03 31.03
CA SER A 559 -12.54 29.91 31.85
C SER A 559 -12.90 31.40 31.71
N ASP A 560 -14.03 31.77 31.06
CA ASP A 560 -14.49 33.13 30.74
C ASP A 560 -13.39 34.07 30.19
N LYS A 561 -12.47 33.50 29.41
CA LYS A 561 -11.42 34.24 28.74
C LYS A 561 -11.92 34.93 27.50
N GLU A 562 -11.53 36.15 27.25
CA GLU A 562 -11.86 36.88 26.01
C GLU A 562 -11.19 36.28 24.76
N GLY A 563 -10.09 35.53 24.94
CA GLY A 563 -9.37 34.88 23.84
C GLY A 563 -8.18 34.04 24.28
N VAL A 564 -7.64 33.26 23.36
CA VAL A 564 -6.45 32.42 23.54
C VAL A 564 -5.42 32.76 22.48
N HIS A 565 -4.25 33.19 22.91
CA HIS A 565 -3.10 33.45 22.06
C HIS A 565 -2.06 32.35 22.25
N VAL A 566 -1.86 31.52 21.20
CA VAL A 566 -0.92 30.41 21.24
C VAL A 566 0.48 30.91 20.86
N THR A 567 1.40 30.77 21.78
CA THR A 567 2.81 31.14 21.64
C THR A 567 3.71 29.95 21.86
N ARG A 568 4.98 30.07 21.53
CA ARG A 568 5.97 29.00 21.78
C ARG A 568 6.01 28.57 23.26
N ARG A 569 5.75 29.48 24.21
CA ARG A 569 5.80 29.16 25.64
C ARG A 569 4.62 28.31 26.12
N ASN A 570 3.44 28.54 25.58
CA ASN A 570 2.23 27.82 25.99
C ASN A 570 1.80 26.72 25.01
N LEU A 571 2.53 26.52 23.90
CA LEU A 571 2.22 25.53 22.89
C LEU A 571 2.10 24.11 23.49
N GLY A 572 2.99 23.72 24.40
CA GLY A 572 2.96 22.44 25.06
C GLY A 572 1.67 22.14 25.83
N LYS A 573 1.03 23.20 26.41
CA LYS A 573 -0.27 23.07 27.08
C LYS A 573 -1.38 22.64 26.10
N TYR A 574 -1.34 23.15 24.87
CA TYR A 574 -2.38 22.89 23.86
C TYR A 574 -2.04 21.72 22.92
N ALA A 575 -0.80 21.62 22.46
CA ALA A 575 -0.36 20.58 21.54
C ALA A 575 0.06 19.26 22.24
N GLY A 576 0.40 19.32 23.53
CA GLY A 576 0.90 18.20 24.31
C GLY A 576 2.40 18.00 24.16
N VAL A 577 2.89 16.78 24.39
CA VAL A 577 4.31 16.43 24.32
C VAL A 577 4.79 16.49 22.87
N ARG A 578 6.01 16.95 22.66
CA ARG A 578 6.67 16.93 21.34
C ARG A 578 6.78 15.50 20.83
N ARG A 579 6.38 15.27 19.60
CA ARG A 579 6.35 13.93 18.97
C ARG A 579 7.63 13.61 18.22
N PHE A 580 8.28 14.63 17.69
CA PHE A 580 9.48 14.50 16.86
C PHE A 580 10.62 15.31 17.46
N ARG A 581 11.84 14.82 17.25
CA ARG A 581 13.05 15.59 17.53
C ARG A 581 13.43 16.36 16.27
N TYR A 582 13.88 17.59 16.44
CA TYR A 582 14.39 18.43 15.36
C TYR A 582 15.92 18.48 15.48
N GLY A 583 16.62 18.29 14.34
CA GLY A 583 18.06 18.25 14.33
C GLY A 583 18.61 16.88 14.79
N GLU A 584 18.17 15.80 14.16
CA GLU A 584 18.62 14.42 14.44
C GLU A 584 20.00 14.08 13.83
N ALA A 585 20.76 15.08 13.35
CA ALA A 585 22.15 14.85 13.00
C ALA A 585 22.91 14.32 14.23
N GLU A 586 23.79 13.33 14.02
CA GLU A 586 24.62 12.80 15.07
C GLU A 586 25.34 13.92 15.84
N LEU A 587 25.50 13.76 17.14
CA LEU A 587 26.13 14.79 17.98
C LEU A 587 27.65 14.82 17.86
N GLU A 588 28.26 13.73 17.43
CA GLU A 588 29.70 13.51 17.32
C GLU A 588 30.06 12.81 16.02
N ASP A 589 31.31 12.95 15.57
CA ASP A 589 31.84 12.21 14.44
C ASP A 589 32.08 10.75 14.87
N MET A 590 31.49 9.81 14.14
CA MET A 590 31.48 8.40 14.52
C MET A 590 32.04 7.51 13.42
N VAL A 591 32.70 6.42 13.83
CA VAL A 591 33.18 5.38 12.90
C VAL A 591 32.02 4.47 12.50
N GLY A 592 31.89 4.26 11.20
CA GLY A 592 30.89 3.34 10.65
C GLY A 592 29.46 3.92 10.57
N ILE A 593 29.24 5.17 11.01
CA ILE A 593 27.92 5.81 10.94
C ILE A 593 27.92 6.89 9.89
N THR A 594 26.99 6.78 8.92
CA THR A 594 26.80 7.75 7.85
C THR A 594 25.37 8.20 7.76
N THR A 595 25.17 9.48 7.39
CA THR A 595 23.85 10.04 7.12
C THR A 595 23.58 10.02 5.62
N GLY A 596 22.69 9.14 5.20
CA GLY A 596 22.12 9.10 3.86
C GLY A 596 20.86 9.95 3.75
N LEU A 597 20.39 10.18 2.54
CA LEU A 597 19.13 10.89 2.24
C LEU A 597 18.20 9.97 1.49
N ALA A 598 17.04 9.69 2.07
CA ALA A 598 15.97 8.91 1.47
C ALA A 598 14.83 9.82 0.99
N TRP A 599 14.13 9.35 -0.02
CA TRP A 599 12.85 9.90 -0.46
C TRP A 599 11.73 8.92 -0.10
N THR A 600 10.65 9.43 0.45
CA THR A 600 9.45 8.68 0.81
C THR A 600 8.20 9.38 0.27
N GLU A 601 7.06 8.71 0.24
CA GLU A 601 5.78 9.30 -0.17
C GLU A 601 5.36 10.50 0.70
N VAL A 602 5.89 10.62 1.90
CA VAL A 602 5.63 11.75 2.82
C VAL A 602 6.69 12.85 2.76
N GLY A 603 7.71 12.68 1.93
CA GLY A 603 8.80 13.64 1.70
C GLY A 603 10.19 13.03 1.86
N GLY A 604 11.22 13.89 1.98
CA GLY A 604 12.58 13.44 2.26
C GLY A 604 12.80 13.14 3.75
N GLU A 605 13.68 12.17 4.04
CA GLU A 605 14.08 11.77 5.39
C GLU A 605 15.60 11.57 5.47
N LEU A 606 16.17 11.83 6.67
CA LEU A 606 17.52 11.42 6.99
C LEU A 606 17.54 9.90 7.23
N LEU A 607 18.55 9.24 6.70
CA LEU A 607 18.75 7.80 6.84
C LEU A 607 20.07 7.57 7.55
N SER A 608 20.03 7.19 8.82
CA SER A 608 21.23 6.72 9.50
C SER A 608 21.60 5.33 8.97
N ILE A 609 22.85 5.14 8.59
CA ILE A 609 23.40 3.87 8.13
C ILE A 609 24.55 3.53 9.07
N GLU A 610 24.42 2.42 9.77
CA GLU A 610 25.38 1.97 10.75
C GLU A 610 26.09 0.71 10.23
N ALA A 611 27.40 0.73 10.19
CA ALA A 611 28.20 -0.44 9.91
C ALA A 611 29.04 -0.81 11.12
N VAL A 612 29.10 -2.09 11.45
CA VAL A 612 29.97 -2.63 12.47
C VAL A 612 30.75 -3.80 11.91
N MET A 613 31.97 -3.97 12.41
CA MET A 613 32.85 -5.07 12.06
C MET A 613 33.03 -5.99 13.28
N VAL A 614 32.75 -7.27 13.08
CA VAL A 614 32.87 -8.28 14.14
C VAL A 614 33.77 -9.43 13.68
N PRO A 615 34.41 -10.19 14.58
CA PRO A 615 35.16 -11.39 14.21
C PRO A 615 34.25 -12.36 13.45
N GLY A 616 34.74 -12.89 12.30
CA GLY A 616 33.89 -13.75 11.48
C GLY A 616 34.65 -14.40 10.32
N LYS A 617 33.90 -14.75 9.25
CA LYS A 617 34.40 -15.45 8.06
C LYS A 617 34.14 -14.66 6.75
N GLY A 618 34.02 -13.34 6.83
CA GLY A 618 33.78 -12.47 5.67
C GLY A 618 32.32 -12.35 5.24
N ARG A 619 31.38 -12.71 6.12
CA ARG A 619 29.96 -12.59 5.82
C ARG A 619 29.50 -11.14 5.92
N MET A 620 28.55 -10.76 5.05
CA MET A 620 27.82 -9.50 5.16
C MET A 620 26.43 -9.80 5.70
N THR A 621 26.09 -9.17 6.83
CA THR A 621 24.75 -9.20 7.40
C THR A 621 24.08 -7.86 7.16
N ILE A 622 22.84 -7.88 6.71
CA ILE A 622 22.06 -6.69 6.38
C ILE A 622 20.77 -6.74 7.17
N THR A 623 20.46 -5.66 7.90
CA THR A 623 19.23 -5.55 8.68
C THR A 623 18.58 -4.17 8.52
N GLY A 624 17.24 -4.05 8.74
CA GLY A 624 16.50 -2.79 8.65
C GLY A 624 15.30 -2.82 7.68
N LYS A 625 14.78 -4.02 7.31
CA LYS A 625 13.69 -4.22 6.34
C LYS A 625 13.96 -3.52 5.00
N LEU A 626 15.11 -3.79 4.44
CA LEU A 626 15.54 -3.23 3.17
C LEU A 626 14.96 -4.05 2.00
N GLY A 627 14.46 -3.37 0.97
CA GLY A 627 14.04 -3.97 -0.28
C GLY A 627 15.21 -4.51 -1.10
N ASP A 628 14.90 -5.26 -2.15
CA ASP A 628 15.88 -5.99 -2.95
C ASP A 628 16.90 -5.05 -3.62
N VAL A 629 16.45 -3.92 -4.16
CA VAL A 629 17.33 -2.93 -4.81
C VAL A 629 18.35 -2.34 -3.83
N MET A 630 17.93 -2.08 -2.60
CA MET A 630 18.83 -1.55 -1.58
C MET A 630 19.83 -2.60 -1.10
N GLN A 631 19.43 -3.87 -1.00
CA GLN A 631 20.33 -4.99 -0.67
C GLN A 631 21.37 -5.20 -1.78
N GLU A 632 20.97 -5.16 -3.04
CA GLU A 632 21.89 -5.20 -4.19
C GLU A 632 22.89 -4.03 -4.16
N SER A 633 22.42 -2.82 -3.83
CA SER A 633 23.27 -1.64 -3.69
C SER A 633 24.35 -1.80 -2.61
N ILE A 634 24.03 -2.45 -1.47
CA ILE A 634 24.98 -2.78 -0.43
C ILE A 634 26.03 -3.81 -0.92
N GLN A 635 25.61 -4.81 -1.67
CA GLN A 635 26.50 -5.80 -2.25
C GLN A 635 27.45 -5.16 -3.27
N ALA A 636 26.95 -4.26 -4.10
CA ALA A 636 27.74 -3.49 -5.05
C ALA A 636 28.76 -2.60 -4.34
N ALA A 637 28.34 -1.90 -3.27
CA ALA A 637 29.22 -1.08 -2.44
C ALA A 637 30.34 -1.92 -1.80
N LYS A 638 30.01 -3.09 -1.22
CA LYS A 638 31.01 -4.02 -0.67
C LYS A 638 32.03 -4.45 -1.72
N SER A 639 31.55 -4.88 -2.90
CA SER A 639 32.41 -5.34 -3.99
C SER A 639 33.36 -4.24 -4.48
N TYR A 640 32.85 -3.00 -4.57
CA TYR A 640 33.67 -1.82 -4.90
C TYR A 640 34.76 -1.58 -3.84
N VAL A 641 34.40 -1.54 -2.55
CA VAL A 641 35.34 -1.34 -1.45
C VAL A 641 36.40 -2.44 -1.43
N GLN A 642 36.00 -3.69 -1.65
CA GLN A 642 36.92 -4.82 -1.69
C GLN A 642 37.89 -4.72 -2.88
N SER A 643 37.43 -4.27 -4.03
CA SER A 643 38.29 -4.13 -5.23
C SER A 643 39.37 -3.05 -5.08
N ARG A 644 39.15 -2.05 -4.22
CA ARG A 644 40.08 -0.94 -3.97
C ARG A 644 40.61 -0.89 -2.52
N ALA A 645 40.57 -2.02 -1.83
CA ALA A 645 40.95 -2.11 -0.42
C ALA A 645 42.33 -1.51 -0.13
N VAL A 646 43.35 -1.87 -0.88
CA VAL A 646 44.75 -1.39 -0.70
C VAL A 646 44.84 0.14 -0.84
N GLU A 647 44.14 0.71 -1.80
CA GLU A 647 44.08 2.18 -2.02
C GLU A 647 43.42 2.92 -0.87
N PHE A 648 42.45 2.30 -0.22
CA PHE A 648 41.78 2.82 0.97
C PHE A 648 42.47 2.58 2.28
N GLY A 649 43.62 1.90 2.25
CA GLY A 649 44.35 1.53 3.50
C GLY A 649 43.73 0.33 4.22
N ILE A 650 42.97 -0.52 3.52
CA ILE A 650 42.32 -1.71 4.07
C ILE A 650 43.12 -2.95 3.68
N VAL A 651 43.51 -3.73 4.68
CA VAL A 651 44.17 -5.02 4.44
C VAL A 651 43.14 -6.01 3.85
N PRO A 652 43.38 -6.59 2.67
CA PRO A 652 42.40 -7.44 1.97
C PRO A 652 41.94 -8.66 2.78
N THR A 653 42.77 -9.20 3.67
CA THR A 653 42.42 -10.31 4.55
C THR A 653 41.32 -9.98 5.56
N LEU A 654 41.08 -8.71 5.88
CA LEU A 654 39.96 -8.30 6.73
C LEU A 654 38.61 -8.79 6.18
N PHE A 655 38.45 -8.80 4.87
CA PHE A 655 37.23 -9.30 4.23
C PHE A 655 36.98 -10.81 4.38
N ARG A 656 38.00 -11.57 4.79
CA ARG A 656 37.90 -13.02 5.07
C ARG A 656 37.86 -13.34 6.56
N ARG A 657 38.37 -12.45 7.43
CA ARG A 657 38.53 -12.68 8.88
C ARG A 657 37.50 -11.93 9.73
N LYS A 658 36.76 -10.99 9.11
CA LYS A 658 35.77 -10.15 9.78
C LYS A 658 34.45 -10.17 9.04
N ASP A 659 33.36 -10.30 9.77
CA ASP A 659 32.02 -10.12 9.27
C ASP A 659 31.63 -8.63 9.38
N ILE A 660 30.94 -8.11 8.38
CA ILE A 660 30.45 -6.73 8.36
C ILE A 660 28.92 -6.79 8.51
N HIS A 661 28.41 -6.10 9.49
CA HIS A 661 26.98 -5.95 9.68
C HIS A 661 26.58 -4.51 9.37
N VAL A 662 25.75 -4.32 8.34
CA VAL A 662 25.16 -3.03 7.98
C VAL A 662 23.73 -3.01 8.47
N HIS A 663 23.41 -2.04 9.31
CA HIS A 663 22.08 -1.82 9.86
C HIS A 663 21.55 -0.46 9.46
N VAL A 664 20.28 -0.42 9.04
CA VAL A 664 19.56 0.82 8.81
C VAL A 664 18.40 0.87 9.80
N PRO A 665 18.48 1.69 10.86
CA PRO A 665 17.46 1.80 11.89
C PRO A 665 16.06 2.13 11.35
N GLU A 666 15.04 2.08 12.21
CA GLU A 666 13.62 2.31 11.86
C GLU A 666 13.01 1.22 10.94
N GLY A 667 13.17 -0.06 11.32
CA GLY A 667 12.61 -1.20 10.58
C GLY A 667 11.08 -1.25 10.47
N ALA A 668 10.35 -0.30 11.06
CA ALA A 668 8.90 -0.18 10.90
C ALA A 668 8.49 0.30 9.50
N THR A 669 9.36 1.06 8.83
CA THR A 669 9.12 1.57 7.47
C THR A 669 9.99 0.81 6.47
N PRO A 670 9.42 0.10 5.48
CA PRO A 670 10.20 -0.53 4.41
C PRO A 670 10.98 0.53 3.62
N LYS A 671 12.25 0.24 3.34
CA LYS A 671 13.15 1.13 2.60
C LYS A 671 13.67 0.40 1.36
N ASP A 672 13.60 1.04 0.20
CA ASP A 672 14.12 0.49 -1.03
C ASP A 672 14.67 1.60 -1.95
N GLY A 673 15.61 1.23 -2.80
CA GLY A 673 16.19 2.10 -3.80
C GLY A 673 17.73 2.18 -3.75
N PRO A 674 18.39 2.49 -4.89
CA PRO A 674 19.84 2.45 -5.01
C PRO A 674 20.53 3.72 -4.44
N SER A 675 19.79 4.77 -4.12
CA SER A 675 20.32 6.11 -3.80
C SER A 675 21.12 6.23 -2.49
N ALA A 676 21.14 5.18 -1.66
CA ALA A 676 21.93 5.10 -0.45
C ALA A 676 23.33 4.45 -0.66
N GLY A 677 23.64 4.01 -1.89
CA GLY A 677 24.89 3.29 -2.19
C GLY A 677 26.16 4.02 -1.78
N VAL A 678 26.21 5.33 -2.00
CA VAL A 678 27.35 6.18 -1.60
C VAL A 678 27.52 6.16 -0.07
N ALA A 679 26.45 6.34 0.69
CA ALA A 679 26.49 6.34 2.14
C ALA A 679 26.87 4.97 2.71
N MET A 680 26.42 3.89 2.08
CA MET A 680 26.78 2.53 2.43
C MET A 680 28.26 2.23 2.17
N ALA A 681 28.79 2.64 1.01
CA ALA A 681 30.20 2.51 0.72
C ALA A 681 31.07 3.28 1.74
N THR A 682 30.68 4.52 2.05
CA THR A 682 31.38 5.35 3.04
C THR A 682 31.34 4.74 4.44
N SER A 683 30.19 4.19 4.87
CA SER A 683 30.03 3.52 6.17
C SER A 683 30.93 2.27 6.27
N ILE A 684 30.96 1.45 5.21
CA ILE A 684 31.81 0.25 5.13
C ILE A 684 33.31 0.64 5.15
N ILE A 685 33.71 1.65 4.39
CA ILE A 685 35.10 2.13 4.38
C ILE A 685 35.48 2.67 5.76
N SER A 686 34.63 3.49 6.36
CA SER A 686 34.84 4.05 7.70
C SER A 686 35.07 2.97 8.75
N VAL A 687 34.23 1.92 8.80
CA VAL A 687 34.39 0.85 9.80
C VAL A 687 35.61 0.00 9.55
N LEU A 688 36.03 -0.22 8.31
CA LEU A 688 37.20 -1.01 7.95
C LEU A 688 38.53 -0.28 8.17
N THR A 689 38.52 1.06 8.02
CA THR A 689 39.70 1.92 8.20
C THR A 689 39.79 2.51 9.61
N GLY A 690 38.72 2.49 10.39
CA GLY A 690 38.61 3.15 11.68
C GLY A 690 38.54 4.67 11.63
N VAL A 691 38.39 5.26 10.45
CA VAL A 691 38.27 6.72 10.25
C VAL A 691 36.81 7.15 10.42
N ALA A 692 36.59 8.11 11.33
CA ALA A 692 35.23 8.61 11.62
C ALA A 692 34.62 9.39 10.42
N VAL A 693 33.32 9.33 10.30
CA VAL A 693 32.54 10.12 9.34
C VAL A 693 32.11 11.42 10.02
N VAL A 694 32.22 12.54 9.31
CA VAL A 694 31.87 13.87 9.78
C VAL A 694 30.33 13.96 9.95
N LYS A 695 29.87 14.29 11.13
CA LYS A 695 28.45 14.34 11.54
C LYS A 695 27.55 15.29 10.73
N ASP A 696 28.14 16.42 10.32
CA ASP A 696 27.41 17.48 9.61
C ASP A 696 27.27 17.21 8.09
N VAL A 697 27.67 16.01 7.63
CA VAL A 697 27.66 15.63 6.22
C VAL A 697 26.58 14.59 5.96
N ALA A 698 25.72 14.86 4.99
CA ALA A 698 24.82 13.87 4.43
C ALA A 698 25.13 13.62 2.95
N MET A 699 24.79 12.46 2.45
CA MET A 699 25.08 12.10 1.07
C MET A 699 23.97 11.29 0.42
N THR A 700 23.89 11.35 -0.90
CA THR A 700 22.99 10.55 -1.71
C THR A 700 23.62 10.27 -3.06
N GLY A 701 23.44 9.06 -3.57
CA GLY A 701 23.98 8.63 -4.86
C GLY A 701 23.95 7.12 -4.97
N GLU A 702 23.78 6.61 -6.17
CA GLU A 702 23.99 5.21 -6.50
C GLU A 702 25.48 4.99 -6.83
N VAL A 703 26.06 3.90 -6.38
CA VAL A 703 27.47 3.57 -6.61
C VAL A 703 27.58 2.43 -7.61
N THR A 704 28.40 2.63 -8.63
CA THR A 704 28.81 1.55 -9.55
C THR A 704 29.98 0.75 -9.01
N LEU A 705 30.21 -0.46 -9.54
CA LEU A 705 31.37 -1.30 -9.19
C LEU A 705 32.73 -0.63 -9.50
N ARG A 706 32.73 0.49 -10.20
CA ARG A 706 33.94 1.29 -10.51
C ARG A 706 34.02 2.60 -9.72
N GLY A 707 33.15 2.79 -8.72
CA GLY A 707 33.16 3.95 -7.85
C GLY A 707 32.56 5.23 -8.47
N ARG A 708 31.87 5.15 -9.60
CA ARG A 708 31.14 6.30 -10.15
C ARG A 708 29.85 6.53 -9.38
N VAL A 709 29.51 7.78 -9.15
CA VAL A 709 28.28 8.19 -8.48
C VAL A 709 27.23 8.54 -9.54
N LEU A 710 26.15 7.76 -9.58
CA LEU A 710 25.06 7.92 -10.56
C LEU A 710 23.94 8.82 -10.02
N PRO A 711 23.19 9.48 -10.92
CA PRO A 711 22.12 10.41 -10.55
C PRO A 711 20.96 9.73 -9.83
N ILE A 712 20.23 10.53 -9.02
CA ILE A 712 19.12 10.07 -8.18
C ILE A 712 17.88 10.93 -8.44
N GLY A 713 16.71 10.40 -8.01
CA GLY A 713 15.45 11.14 -7.99
C GLY A 713 15.15 11.80 -6.63
N GLY A 714 14.25 12.80 -6.65
CA GLY A 714 13.76 13.43 -5.41
C GLY A 714 14.78 14.31 -4.69
N LEU A 715 15.69 14.98 -5.44
CA LEU A 715 16.75 15.80 -4.87
C LEU A 715 16.19 16.92 -3.99
N LYS A 716 15.10 17.58 -4.39
CA LYS A 716 14.50 18.69 -3.62
C LYS A 716 14.05 18.23 -2.24
N GLU A 717 13.33 17.11 -2.18
CA GLU A 717 12.84 16.55 -0.93
C GLU A 717 13.98 16.10 -0.01
N LYS A 718 15.04 15.54 -0.59
CA LYS A 718 16.23 15.12 0.14
C LYS A 718 16.98 16.31 0.75
N LEU A 719 17.17 17.39 -0.01
CA LEU A 719 17.81 18.61 0.50
C LEU A 719 16.97 19.30 1.57
N LEU A 720 15.64 19.30 1.43
CA LEU A 720 14.73 19.78 2.45
C LEU A 720 14.83 18.96 3.75
N ALA A 721 15.01 17.65 3.65
CA ALA A 721 15.22 16.79 4.81
C ALA A 721 16.57 17.07 5.48
N ALA A 722 17.63 17.24 4.69
CA ALA A 722 18.95 17.58 5.21
C ALA A 722 18.94 18.91 5.98
N LEU A 723 18.29 19.94 5.42
CA LEU A 723 18.14 21.23 6.09
C LEU A 723 17.36 21.12 7.41
N ARG A 724 16.23 20.39 7.40
CA ARG A 724 15.44 20.14 8.61
C ARG A 724 16.20 19.34 9.67
N GLY A 725 17.03 18.40 9.25
CA GLY A 725 17.85 17.56 10.12
C GLY A 725 19.06 18.28 10.72
N GLY A 726 19.32 19.55 10.33
CA GLY A 726 20.47 20.31 10.83
C GLY A 726 21.80 19.97 10.15
N ILE A 727 21.77 19.25 9.04
CA ILE A 727 22.95 18.96 8.20
C ILE A 727 23.48 20.29 7.62
N LYS A 728 24.79 20.42 7.51
CA LYS A 728 25.44 21.61 6.92
C LYS A 728 25.96 21.36 5.51
N LYS A 729 26.41 20.15 5.22
CA LYS A 729 27.04 19.78 3.94
C LYS A 729 26.30 18.60 3.33
N VAL A 730 25.97 18.71 2.06
CA VAL A 730 25.29 17.60 1.32
C VAL A 730 26.07 17.28 0.06
N LEU A 731 26.42 16.00 -0.09
CA LEU A 731 27.08 15.46 -1.27
C LEU A 731 26.02 14.88 -2.20
N ILE A 732 25.97 15.40 -3.44
CA ILE A 732 25.02 14.99 -4.46
C ILE A 732 25.73 14.49 -5.71
N PRO A 733 25.12 13.62 -6.53
CA PRO A 733 25.71 13.23 -7.81
C PRO A 733 25.91 14.43 -8.73
N LYS A 734 27.01 14.49 -9.45
CA LYS A 734 27.35 15.57 -10.39
C LYS A 734 26.28 15.76 -11.46
N ASP A 735 25.69 14.68 -11.96
CA ASP A 735 24.62 14.71 -12.95
C ASP A 735 23.30 15.34 -12.43
N ASN A 736 23.14 15.46 -11.10
CA ASN A 736 22.03 16.17 -10.48
C ASN A 736 22.30 17.68 -10.26
N GLU A 737 23.45 18.21 -10.64
CA GLU A 737 23.74 19.65 -10.53
C GLU A 737 22.70 20.50 -11.30
N LYS A 738 22.23 20.01 -12.45
CA LYS A 738 21.14 20.64 -13.21
C LYS A 738 19.83 20.79 -12.40
N ASP A 739 19.55 19.87 -11.50
CA ASP A 739 18.33 19.87 -10.68
C ASP A 739 18.36 20.97 -9.61
N LEU A 740 19.56 21.53 -9.31
CA LEU A 740 19.70 22.66 -8.39
C LEU A 740 18.97 23.92 -8.87
N ALA A 741 18.69 24.04 -10.18
CA ALA A 741 17.86 25.12 -10.70
C ALA A 741 16.42 25.10 -10.13
N GLU A 742 15.95 23.94 -9.67
CA GLU A 742 14.61 23.79 -9.09
C GLU A 742 14.56 23.92 -7.55
N ILE A 743 15.73 24.05 -6.92
CA ILE A 743 15.84 24.14 -5.46
C ILE A 743 15.61 25.57 -5.00
N PRO A 744 14.75 25.80 -4.00
CA PRO A 744 14.53 27.13 -3.43
C PRO A 744 15.81 27.78 -2.86
N ASP A 745 15.93 29.09 -3.00
CA ASP A 745 17.15 29.82 -2.61
C ASP A 745 17.43 29.78 -1.11
N ASN A 746 16.40 29.69 -0.27
CA ASN A 746 16.55 29.51 1.19
C ASN A 746 17.25 28.18 1.53
N VAL A 747 16.97 27.11 0.79
CA VAL A 747 17.63 25.81 0.94
C VAL A 747 19.09 25.88 0.49
N LYS A 748 19.34 26.51 -0.66
CA LYS A 748 20.72 26.71 -1.19
C LYS A 748 21.59 27.53 -0.25
N ARG A 749 21.00 28.53 0.43
CA ARG A 749 21.74 29.35 1.41
C ARG A 749 21.96 28.64 2.75
N GLY A 750 21.10 27.68 3.09
CA GLY A 750 21.16 26.92 4.33
C GLY A 750 22.05 25.69 4.31
N LEU A 751 22.47 25.23 3.11
CA LEU A 751 23.24 24.04 2.90
C LEU A 751 24.44 24.30 1.98
N THR A 752 25.59 23.72 2.31
CA THR A 752 26.73 23.61 1.38
C THR A 752 26.52 22.38 0.52
N ILE A 753 26.12 22.56 -0.74
CA ILE A 753 25.81 21.46 -1.67
C ILE A 753 27.04 21.24 -2.57
N ILE A 754 27.57 20.02 -2.56
CA ILE A 754 28.79 19.65 -3.30
C ILE A 754 28.44 18.55 -4.31
N PRO A 755 28.52 18.84 -5.62
CA PRO A 755 28.40 17.82 -6.65
C PRO A 755 29.65 16.93 -6.67
N VAL A 756 29.47 15.60 -6.69
CA VAL A 756 30.53 14.58 -6.68
C VAL A 756 30.31 13.58 -7.82
N GLY A 757 31.38 13.20 -8.50
CA GLY A 757 31.36 12.24 -9.61
C GLY A 757 31.84 10.85 -9.22
N THR A 758 32.66 10.75 -8.18
CA THR A 758 33.29 9.53 -7.71
C THR A 758 33.18 9.36 -6.20
N VAL A 759 33.33 8.13 -5.74
CA VAL A 759 33.37 7.83 -4.30
C VAL A 759 34.60 8.46 -3.63
N ASP A 760 35.72 8.61 -4.35
CA ASP A 760 36.92 9.27 -3.81
C ASP A 760 36.62 10.72 -3.42
N GLU A 761 35.95 11.50 -4.27
CA GLU A 761 35.50 12.86 -3.97
C GLU A 761 34.54 12.87 -2.74
N VAL A 762 33.69 11.83 -2.60
CA VAL A 762 32.81 11.69 -1.43
C VAL A 762 33.64 11.52 -0.16
N LEU A 763 34.64 10.65 -0.17
CA LEU A 763 35.46 10.34 1.01
C LEU A 763 36.27 11.56 1.47
N GLU A 764 36.78 12.39 0.54
CA GLU A 764 37.48 13.64 0.86
C GLU A 764 36.62 14.61 1.70
N HIS A 765 35.31 14.60 1.48
CA HIS A 765 34.36 15.49 2.18
C HIS A 765 33.66 14.84 3.36
N ALA A 766 33.56 13.53 3.39
CA ALA A 766 32.79 12.79 4.38
C ALA A 766 33.63 12.28 5.54
N LEU A 767 34.90 11.97 5.34
CA LEU A 767 35.78 11.44 6.38
C LEU A 767 36.49 12.55 7.15
N ALA A 768 36.70 12.31 8.44
CA ALA A 768 37.41 13.23 9.32
C ALA A 768 38.90 13.37 8.96
N HIS A 769 39.51 12.34 8.40
CA HIS A 769 40.89 12.31 7.97
C HIS A 769 41.02 11.63 6.60
N PRO A 770 41.99 12.04 5.77
CA PRO A 770 42.22 11.40 4.49
C PRO A 770 42.72 9.96 4.68
N LEU A 771 42.34 9.07 3.76
CA LEU A 771 42.81 7.69 3.73
C LEU A 771 44.25 7.63 3.21
N THR A 772 45.04 6.72 3.79
CA THR A 772 46.44 6.47 3.36
C THR A 772 46.49 5.07 2.73
N PRO A 773 46.89 4.96 1.43
CA PRO A 773 47.08 3.67 0.80
C PRO A 773 48.13 2.85 1.54
N ILE A 774 48.02 1.55 1.48
CA ILE A 774 49.00 0.61 2.05
C ILE A 774 49.69 -0.19 0.93
N GLU A 775 50.94 -0.59 1.16
CA GLU A 775 51.57 -1.61 0.33
C GLU A 775 51.19 -2.98 0.90
N TRP A 776 50.66 -3.85 0.07
CA TRP A 776 50.24 -5.20 0.49
C TRP A 776 50.67 -6.23 -0.55
N ASN A 777 51.29 -7.31 -0.08
CA ASN A 777 51.70 -8.47 -0.87
C ASN A 777 51.00 -9.72 -0.35
N GLU A 778 50.48 -10.56 -1.23
CA GLU A 778 49.86 -11.85 -0.85
C GLU A 778 50.82 -12.83 -0.15
N GLU A 779 52.13 -12.71 -0.36
CA GLU A 779 53.13 -13.55 0.26
C GLU A 779 53.30 -13.29 1.75
N ASP A 780 53.17 -12.05 2.19
CA ASP A 780 53.30 -11.65 3.61
C ASP A 780 52.14 -12.22 4.46
N ASP A 781 50.93 -12.38 3.89
CA ASP A 781 49.80 -13.01 4.52
C ASP A 781 49.91 -14.55 4.66
N ALA A 782 50.64 -15.19 3.74
CA ALA A 782 50.85 -16.63 3.81
C ALA A 782 51.85 -16.98 4.96
N GLU A 783 52.83 -16.10 5.21
CA GLU A 783 53.76 -16.23 6.32
C GLU A 783 53.11 -15.97 7.68
N GLU A 784 52.30 -14.93 7.83
CA GLU A 784 51.54 -14.66 9.07
C GLU A 784 50.52 -15.76 9.40
N ASN A 785 49.87 -16.35 8.41
CA ASN A 785 48.98 -17.50 8.58
C ASN A 785 49.72 -18.80 8.93
N SER A 786 50.96 -18.95 8.50
CA SER A 786 51.80 -20.07 8.86
C SER A 786 52.33 -19.95 10.31
N LEU A 787 52.71 -18.75 10.72
CA LEU A 787 53.16 -18.42 12.07
C LEU A 787 52.02 -18.53 13.11
N SER A 788 50.80 -18.14 12.79
CA SER A 788 49.63 -18.27 13.67
C SER A 788 49.16 -19.73 13.83
N LYS A 789 49.43 -20.61 12.85
CA LYS A 789 49.13 -22.04 12.94
C LYS A 789 50.22 -22.80 13.72
N SER A 790 51.47 -22.33 13.71
CA SER A 790 52.56 -22.95 14.45
C SER A 790 52.56 -22.58 15.93
N SER A 791 51.92 -21.48 16.34
CA SER A 791 51.77 -21.08 17.75
C SER A 791 50.52 -21.66 18.43
N GLY A 792 49.63 -22.32 17.67
CA GLY A 792 48.43 -23.00 18.21
C GLY A 792 48.57 -24.49 18.52
N ASP A 793 49.65 -25.11 18.05
CA ASP A 793 49.88 -26.57 18.21
C ASP A 793 50.79 -26.95 19.40
N GLU A 794 51.30 -26.00 20.19
CA GLU A 794 52.14 -26.28 21.34
C GLU A 794 51.44 -26.35 22.70
N ASP A 795 50.15 -26.07 22.82
CA ASP A 795 49.42 -26.03 24.09
C ASP A 795 48.46 -27.23 24.36
N ASP A 796 48.51 -28.29 23.57
CA ASP A 796 47.64 -29.47 23.80
C ASP A 796 48.41 -30.77 24.12
N ILE A 797 49.44 -30.70 25.00
CA ILE A 797 49.97 -31.86 25.71
C ILE A 797 49.98 -31.59 27.20
N GLY A 798 48.91 -31.82 27.86
CA GLY A 798 48.79 -31.73 29.29
C GLY A 798 47.50 -32.36 29.74
N GLY A 799 47.45 -33.68 29.69
CA GLY A 799 46.33 -34.41 30.29
C GLY A 799 46.28 -34.24 31.81
N LEU A 800 45.09 -34.24 32.34
CA LEU A 800 44.79 -34.88 33.61
C LEU A 800 43.24 -35.09 33.79
N ARG A 801 42.98 -36.32 34.11
CA ARG A 801 41.73 -36.97 34.49
C ARG A 801 41.09 -36.40 35.74
N THR A 802 39.74 -36.68 35.80
CA THR A 802 38.89 -36.95 36.96
C THR A 802 38.42 -35.75 37.81
N HIS A 803 37.16 -35.45 37.83
CA HIS A 803 36.03 -36.09 38.57
C HIS A 803 34.71 -35.63 38.03
#